data_537570caae54ef0dd472e0ae4221e473
#
_entry.id   537570caae54ef0dd472e0ae4221e473
#
_cell.length_a   1.000
_cell.length_b   1.000
_cell.length_c   1.000
_cell.angle_alpha   90.00
_cell.angle_beta   90.00
_cell.angle_gamma   90.00
#
_symmetry.space_group_name_H-M   'P 1'
#
loop_
_entity.id
_entity.type
_entity.pdbx_description
1 polymer ?
#
loop_
_entity_poly.entity_id
_entity_poly.type
_entity_poly.pdbx_seq_one_letter_code
_entity_poly.pdbx_strand_id
1 'polypeptide(L)'
;MNQPKPPLSSSAWQLSPVSRALAVVLVTAACGAQAQQAALREVTVNESTAAPQADISGFGDVPLRELPLSATVIDSQQLRASGARRLADLTQFDASVTDAYNSAGYWDYLTVRGFVLDNRFNYRREGLPISAETSIPLDNKERVEILRGTSGIQAGTSAPGGLVNYVVKRPTEQDLRTVRIETTSRGSLLGAIDLGGRLGENREFGYRINVASENLKPITHDLDGNRNLFSLAADWRITRDSVLEFEIEQSRKTQPSQAGYSLLGSVLPRPVDPRINLNNQPWSQPSVFKALTGTVRFSQAINNDWRWSAQIGQQRLKSDDRLAYAFGCSAEGNYDRYCSDGTFDVYDFRSDNERRTQTAGSLSLKGNVTTGSVKHELGFGLLQSRVRNRFQDQAYNYAGTGNIWGTAMVPANPDATTPQTNRDERSTELSVQDAIRWNDRFTTWLGVRHTRLDRSSIGNDGSNPTGYKQDVTTPWIAASYAIQPGLLAYASWGKGVESQVVPNRISQYINAGQALPALTSRQWELGLKGGNDAFNWQVAWFDISRPTTNLDLCSGYCEVRNDGRAVHRGLEAGAQWNQGPWRLGGSIAVIDAKRRGSTENPALNGQSPTNVPKEVLRAQAAYRVASVPGLEIAGQLSYEGRRNVLPDGSITLPSWTRVDAVLRYDTRLRGVNTSWTLAVDNLFDRRYWKESPYQFSHVYLFPGAPRTLRLGVSIAL
;
A
#
# COMPACT_ATOMS: atom_id res chain seq x y z
N MET A 1 21.45 64.28 -1.28
CA MET A 1 20.62 64.00 -0.08
C MET A 1 20.40 62.51 -0.01
N ASN A 2 21.15 61.85 0.89
CA ASN A 2 21.15 60.40 1.11
C ASN A 2 19.95 60.05 2.02
N GLN A 3 19.10 59.12 1.58
CA GLN A 3 18.18 58.41 2.47
C GLN A 3 18.78 57.06 2.85
N PRO A 4 18.68 56.63 4.14
CA PRO A 4 19.25 55.40 4.60
C PRO A 4 18.36 54.20 4.30
N LYS A 5 18.98 53.07 3.93
CA LYS A 5 18.34 51.75 3.79
C LYS A 5 17.87 51.23 5.17
N PRO A 6 16.69 50.58 5.25
CA PRO A 6 16.26 49.88 6.47
C PRO A 6 17.09 48.63 6.74
N PRO A 7 17.23 48.21 8.00
CA PRO A 7 18.03 47.04 8.37
C PRO A 7 17.36 45.74 7.98
N LEU A 8 18.16 44.76 7.56
CA LEU A 8 17.80 43.38 7.31
C LEU A 8 17.23 42.75 8.59
N SER A 9 15.97 42.39 8.59
CA SER A 9 15.36 41.59 9.66
C SER A 9 15.92 40.17 9.63
N SER A 10 16.61 39.78 10.70
CA SER A 10 16.99 38.39 10.97
C SER A 10 15.74 37.56 11.21
N SER A 11 15.34 36.73 10.22
CA SER A 11 14.31 35.73 10.42
C SER A 11 14.83 34.64 11.39
N ALA A 12 14.46 34.75 12.65
CA ALA A 12 14.64 33.70 13.62
C ALA A 12 13.81 32.47 13.19
N TRP A 13 14.47 31.35 12.95
CA TRP A 13 13.84 30.07 12.66
C TRP A 13 12.96 29.65 13.85
N GLN A 14 11.66 29.78 13.72
CA GLN A 14 10.72 29.23 14.70
C GLN A 14 10.59 27.73 14.46
N LEU A 15 11.29 26.93 15.26
CA LEU A 15 11.12 25.48 15.33
C LEU A 15 9.69 25.17 15.80
N SER A 16 9.04 24.19 15.15
CA SER A 16 7.72 23.71 15.57
C SER A 16 7.78 23.13 17.00
N PRO A 17 6.66 23.05 17.73
CA PRO A 17 6.62 22.48 19.09
C PRO A 17 7.21 21.07 19.17
N VAL A 18 7.06 20.27 18.12
CA VAL A 18 7.59 18.90 18.02
C VAL A 18 9.11 18.90 17.85
N SER A 19 9.66 19.85 17.08
CA SER A 19 11.12 20.01 16.93
C SER A 19 11.79 20.46 18.24
N ARG A 20 11.10 21.25 19.06
CA ARG A 20 11.59 21.64 20.41
C ARG A 20 11.53 20.47 21.39
N ALA A 21 10.50 19.61 21.32
CA ALA A 21 10.41 18.40 22.14
C ALA A 21 11.52 17.39 21.78
N LEU A 22 11.84 17.24 20.49
CA LEU A 22 12.92 16.36 20.03
C LEU A 22 14.30 16.85 20.51
N ALA A 23 14.54 18.16 20.49
CA ALA A 23 15.80 18.76 20.98
C ALA A 23 15.97 18.57 22.50
N VAL A 24 14.90 18.68 23.29
CA VAL A 24 14.93 18.48 24.75
C VAL A 24 15.20 17.00 25.09
N VAL A 25 14.61 16.04 24.36
CA VAL A 25 14.85 14.60 24.59
C VAL A 25 16.30 14.22 24.25
N LEU A 26 16.89 14.82 23.22
CA LEU A 26 18.30 14.59 22.87
C LEU A 26 19.29 15.11 23.95
N VAL A 27 18.96 16.21 24.61
CA VAL A 27 19.82 16.79 25.66
C VAL A 27 19.71 16.02 26.99
N THR A 28 18.50 15.52 27.33
CA THR A 28 18.29 14.73 28.56
C THR A 28 18.81 13.30 28.47
N ALA A 29 18.85 12.69 27.28
CA ALA A 29 19.41 11.35 27.08
C ALA A 29 20.94 11.31 27.16
N ALA A 30 21.62 12.47 26.96
CA ALA A 30 23.09 12.55 27.02
C ALA A 30 23.65 12.65 28.45
N CYS A 31 22.85 12.97 29.47
CA CYS A 31 23.30 13.16 30.85
C CYS A 31 23.20 11.94 31.77
N GLY A 32 22.70 10.78 31.31
CA GLY A 32 22.40 9.59 32.13
C GLY A 32 23.34 8.39 32.03
N ALA A 33 24.42 8.45 31.25
CA ALA A 33 25.30 7.29 31.04
C ALA A 33 26.46 7.25 32.00
N GLN A 34 26.27 6.78 33.23
CA GLN A 34 27.37 6.26 34.07
C GLN A 34 27.52 4.77 33.86
N ALA A 35 28.77 4.38 33.57
CA ALA A 35 29.20 3.09 33.12
C ALA A 35 29.07 1.98 34.16
N GLN A 36 28.52 0.84 33.78
CA GLN A 36 28.81 -0.47 34.33
C GLN A 36 29.38 -1.36 33.21
N GLN A 37 30.66 -1.71 33.34
CA GLN A 37 31.34 -2.65 32.46
C GLN A 37 30.74 -4.05 32.68
N ALA A 38 29.87 -4.48 31.76
CA ALA A 38 29.51 -5.88 31.59
C ALA A 38 30.01 -6.36 30.23
N ALA A 39 30.61 -7.55 30.23
CA ALA A 39 31.23 -8.19 29.08
C ALA A 39 30.32 -8.13 27.82
N LEU A 40 30.89 -7.58 26.77
CA LEU A 40 30.24 -7.37 25.47
C LEU A 40 29.84 -8.71 24.85
N ARG A 41 28.57 -9.08 24.94
CA ARG A 41 27.95 -9.94 23.94
C ARG A 41 27.76 -9.11 22.69
N GLU A 42 28.32 -9.58 21.59
CA GLU A 42 28.06 -9.08 20.25
C GLU A 42 26.55 -8.99 20.05
N VAL A 43 26.01 -7.76 20.01
CA VAL A 43 24.61 -7.55 19.58
C VAL A 43 24.60 -7.71 18.07
N THR A 44 24.68 -8.95 17.63
CA THR A 44 24.17 -9.32 16.32
C THR A 44 22.71 -8.93 16.35
N VAL A 45 22.31 -7.96 15.52
CA VAL A 45 20.91 -7.83 15.12
C VAL A 45 20.59 -9.16 14.49
N ASN A 46 19.96 -10.06 15.26
CA ASN A 46 19.54 -11.35 14.76
C ASN A 46 18.59 -11.06 13.60
N GLU A 47 19.08 -11.24 12.37
CA GLU A 47 18.21 -11.53 11.26
C GLU A 47 17.28 -12.62 11.76
N SER A 48 15.99 -12.39 11.76
CA SER A 48 15.01 -13.40 12.13
C SER A 48 15.29 -14.61 11.24
N THR A 49 15.90 -15.63 11.79
CA THR A 49 16.19 -16.90 11.10
C THR A 49 14.89 -17.70 10.88
N ALA A 50 13.77 -17.24 11.45
CA ALA A 50 12.47 -17.85 11.23
C ALA A 50 12.03 -17.62 9.78
N ALA A 51 11.58 -18.68 9.12
CA ALA A 51 11.03 -18.61 7.77
C ALA A 51 9.88 -17.59 7.72
N PRO A 52 9.79 -16.73 6.68
CA PRO A 52 8.74 -15.74 6.57
C PRO A 52 7.35 -16.36 6.70
N GLN A 53 6.52 -15.76 7.53
CA GLN A 53 5.11 -16.11 7.73
C GLN A 53 4.25 -14.95 7.30
N ALA A 54 3.04 -15.23 6.79
CA ALA A 54 2.07 -14.20 6.42
C ALA A 54 0.76 -14.48 7.14
N ASP A 55 0.42 -13.63 8.11
CA ASP A 55 -0.82 -13.72 8.88
C ASP A 55 -2.06 -13.64 7.98
N ILE A 56 -1.94 -12.86 6.90
CA ILE A 56 -3.01 -12.68 5.91
C ILE A 56 -3.37 -13.96 5.16
N SER A 57 -2.52 -14.99 5.18
CA SER A 57 -2.81 -16.27 4.51
C SER A 57 -4.04 -16.97 5.10
N GLY A 58 -4.30 -16.75 6.37
CA GLY A 58 -5.37 -17.39 7.13
C GLY A 58 -4.98 -18.76 7.70
N PHE A 59 -3.90 -19.38 7.23
CA PHE A 59 -3.47 -20.73 7.64
C PHE A 59 -2.48 -20.75 8.82
N GLY A 60 -2.52 -19.72 9.67
CA GLY A 60 -1.74 -19.70 10.91
C GLY A 60 -0.25 -19.49 10.71
N ASP A 61 0.54 -20.21 11.47
CA ASP A 61 2.00 -20.04 11.55
C ASP A 61 2.74 -20.88 10.50
N VAL A 62 2.05 -21.38 9.47
CA VAL A 62 2.67 -22.15 8.38
C VAL A 62 3.63 -21.27 7.59
N PRO A 63 4.90 -21.67 7.43
CA PRO A 63 5.86 -20.93 6.63
C PRO A 63 5.39 -20.73 5.18
N LEU A 64 5.65 -19.55 4.60
CA LEU A 64 5.22 -19.23 3.21
C LEU A 64 5.70 -20.26 2.18
N ARG A 65 6.85 -20.88 2.42
CA ARG A 65 7.39 -21.93 1.53
C ARG A 65 6.52 -23.20 1.49
N GLU A 66 5.69 -23.43 2.51
CA GLU A 66 4.82 -24.61 2.63
C GLU A 66 3.37 -24.32 2.21
N LEU A 67 2.99 -23.05 2.07
CA LEU A 67 1.64 -22.63 1.70
C LEU A 67 1.41 -22.75 0.18
N PRO A 68 0.26 -23.31 -0.26
CA PRO A 68 -0.09 -23.43 -1.69
C PRO A 68 -0.70 -22.12 -2.26
N LEU A 69 -0.03 -21.02 -2.02
CA LEU A 69 -0.40 -19.67 -2.48
C LEU A 69 0.84 -18.81 -2.63
N SER A 70 0.71 -17.69 -3.35
CA SER A 70 1.77 -16.73 -3.54
C SER A 70 1.56 -15.51 -2.63
N ALA A 71 2.58 -15.14 -1.85
CA ALA A 71 2.60 -13.93 -1.05
C ALA A 71 4.02 -13.36 -0.94
N THR A 72 4.10 -12.07 -0.65
CA THR A 72 5.35 -11.34 -0.39
C THR A 72 5.27 -10.71 0.98
N VAL A 73 6.35 -10.83 1.75
CA VAL A 73 6.53 -10.19 3.04
C VAL A 73 7.70 -9.22 2.93
N ILE A 74 7.46 -7.96 3.26
CA ILE A 74 8.44 -6.87 3.25
C ILE A 74 8.61 -6.43 4.70
N ASP A 75 9.74 -6.72 5.30
CA ASP A 75 10.01 -6.44 6.70
C ASP A 75 10.44 -4.98 6.96
N SER A 76 10.48 -4.60 8.24
CA SER A 76 10.83 -3.23 8.66
C SER A 76 12.27 -2.85 8.31
N GLN A 77 13.18 -3.82 8.18
CA GLN A 77 14.56 -3.57 7.77
C GLN A 77 14.62 -3.23 6.28
N GLN A 78 13.93 -4.00 5.44
CA GLN A 78 13.79 -3.73 4.00
C GLN A 78 13.13 -2.38 3.74
N LEU A 79 12.03 -2.06 4.46
CA LEU A 79 11.35 -0.77 4.37
C LEU A 79 12.30 0.40 4.71
N ARG A 80 13.09 0.27 5.78
CA ARG A 80 14.05 1.31 6.16
C ARG A 80 15.22 1.43 5.18
N ALA A 81 15.81 0.31 4.76
CA ALA A 81 16.97 0.30 3.88
C ALA A 81 16.65 0.94 2.51
N SER A 82 15.47 0.66 1.96
CA SER A 82 15.02 1.27 0.71
C SER A 82 14.54 2.72 0.84
N GLY A 83 14.32 3.19 2.07
CA GLY A 83 13.70 4.50 2.32
C GLY A 83 12.22 4.57 1.98
N ALA A 84 11.51 3.42 1.98
CA ALA A 84 10.07 3.38 1.74
C ALA A 84 9.30 4.19 2.79
N ARG A 85 8.42 5.08 2.34
CA ARG A 85 7.62 6.00 3.16
C ARG A 85 6.13 5.84 2.95
N ARG A 86 5.73 5.39 1.78
CA ARG A 86 4.36 5.32 1.32
C ARG A 86 4.09 3.99 0.63
N LEU A 87 2.81 3.67 0.43
CA LEU A 87 2.38 2.41 -0.17
C LEU A 87 2.96 2.21 -1.58
N ALA A 88 3.02 3.25 -2.41
CA ALA A 88 3.59 3.17 -3.76
C ALA A 88 5.08 2.76 -3.79
N ASP A 89 5.82 2.96 -2.69
CA ASP A 89 7.22 2.54 -2.61
C ASP A 89 7.37 1.02 -2.52
N LEU A 90 6.28 0.28 -2.20
CA LEU A 90 6.31 -1.18 -2.13
C LEU A 90 6.48 -1.84 -3.50
N THR A 91 6.19 -1.13 -4.59
CA THR A 91 6.35 -1.62 -5.98
C THR A 91 7.79 -2.00 -6.33
N GLN A 92 8.76 -1.52 -5.56
CA GLN A 92 10.18 -1.84 -5.77
C GLN A 92 10.59 -3.25 -5.30
N PHE A 93 9.76 -3.93 -4.49
CA PHE A 93 10.12 -5.21 -3.86
C PHE A 93 9.60 -6.43 -4.60
N ASP A 94 8.51 -6.27 -5.37
CA ASP A 94 7.83 -7.39 -6.02
C ASP A 94 7.43 -7.04 -7.46
N ALA A 95 7.82 -7.88 -8.40
CA ALA A 95 7.50 -7.69 -9.82
C ALA A 95 6.01 -7.84 -10.14
N SER A 96 5.22 -8.51 -9.29
CA SER A 96 3.76 -8.62 -9.45
C SER A 96 3.01 -7.36 -9.04
N VAL A 97 3.69 -6.40 -8.37
CA VAL A 97 3.13 -5.17 -7.81
C VAL A 97 3.60 -3.97 -8.62
N THR A 98 2.66 -3.19 -9.13
CA THR A 98 2.96 -1.97 -9.90
C THR A 98 2.07 -0.81 -9.48
N ASP A 99 2.34 0.38 -9.98
CA ASP A 99 1.62 1.60 -9.66
C ASP A 99 0.26 1.68 -10.39
N ALA A 100 -0.71 2.39 -9.76
CA ALA A 100 -2.02 2.65 -10.33
C ALA A 100 -2.58 4.02 -9.89
N TYR A 101 -2.16 5.10 -10.52
CA TYR A 101 -2.59 6.46 -10.17
C TYR A 101 -1.97 6.99 -8.88
N ASN A 102 -0.64 7.13 -8.87
CA ASN A 102 0.10 7.58 -7.69
C ASN A 102 0.52 9.05 -7.78
N SER A 103 -0.45 9.94 -7.63
CA SER A 103 -0.24 11.38 -7.61
C SER A 103 0.61 11.84 -6.41
N ALA A 104 1.45 12.86 -6.62
CA ALA A 104 2.16 13.51 -5.53
C ALA A 104 1.19 14.17 -4.56
N GLY A 105 1.44 14.04 -3.25
CA GLY A 105 0.62 14.65 -2.21
C GLY A 105 -0.68 13.93 -1.85
N TYR A 106 -1.09 12.93 -2.62
CA TYR A 106 -2.34 12.19 -2.45
C TYR A 106 -2.14 10.82 -1.78
N TRP A 107 -3.18 10.00 -1.64
CA TRP A 107 -3.06 8.59 -1.26
C TRP A 107 -2.66 7.72 -2.45
N ASP A 108 -2.22 6.51 -2.17
CA ASP A 108 -1.65 5.62 -3.17
C ASP A 108 -2.63 4.54 -3.61
N TYR A 109 -2.41 4.07 -4.83
CA TYR A 109 -3.05 2.89 -5.39
C TYR A 109 -1.99 1.90 -5.85
N LEU A 110 -2.27 0.61 -5.69
CA LEU A 110 -1.45 -0.48 -6.21
C LEU A 110 -2.24 -1.32 -7.21
N THR A 111 -1.52 -1.87 -8.18
CA THR A 111 -1.98 -3.04 -8.92
C THR A 111 -1.21 -4.27 -8.46
N VAL A 112 -1.88 -5.41 -8.41
CA VAL A 112 -1.25 -6.72 -8.22
C VAL A 112 -1.73 -7.63 -9.34
N ARG A 113 -0.79 -8.29 -10.05
CA ARG A 113 -1.10 -9.09 -11.25
C ARG A 113 -1.90 -8.31 -12.30
N GLY A 114 -1.68 -6.99 -12.38
CA GLY A 114 -2.38 -6.08 -13.29
C GLY A 114 -3.80 -5.70 -12.89
N PHE A 115 -4.31 -6.13 -11.73
CA PHE A 115 -5.59 -5.67 -11.20
C PHE A 115 -5.38 -4.58 -10.16
N VAL A 116 -6.06 -3.45 -10.33
CA VAL A 116 -6.06 -2.37 -9.33
C VAL A 116 -6.73 -2.85 -8.05
N LEU A 117 -6.07 -2.64 -6.91
CA LEU A 117 -6.65 -2.93 -5.60
C LEU A 117 -7.62 -1.82 -5.20
N ASP A 118 -8.78 -2.21 -4.67
CA ASP A 118 -9.76 -1.27 -4.13
C ASP A 118 -9.31 -0.80 -2.73
N ASN A 119 -9.06 0.51 -2.59
CA ASN A 119 -8.60 1.11 -1.32
C ASN A 119 -9.60 0.96 -0.17
N ARG A 120 -10.86 0.58 -0.44
CA ARG A 120 -11.89 0.34 0.57
C ARG A 120 -11.91 -1.10 1.07
N PHE A 121 -11.45 -2.08 0.26
CA PHE A 121 -11.70 -3.51 0.54
C PHE A 121 -10.45 -4.39 0.56
N ASN A 122 -9.36 -4.01 -0.14
CA ASN A 122 -8.18 -4.85 -0.28
C ASN A 122 -7.11 -4.63 0.80
N TYR A 123 -7.39 -3.81 1.80
CA TYR A 123 -6.39 -3.46 2.80
C TYR A 123 -6.80 -3.93 4.20
N ARG A 124 -5.81 -4.43 4.93
CA ARG A 124 -5.94 -4.94 6.30
C ARG A 124 -4.88 -4.31 7.20
N ARG A 125 -5.20 -4.23 8.47
CA ARG A 125 -4.25 -3.94 9.53
C ARG A 125 -4.48 -4.95 10.65
N GLU A 126 -3.44 -5.70 11.03
CA GLU A 126 -3.56 -6.78 11.99
C GLU A 126 -4.68 -7.80 11.61
N GLY A 127 -4.89 -8.00 10.29
CA GLY A 127 -5.96 -8.86 9.76
C GLY A 127 -7.35 -8.20 9.68
N LEU A 128 -7.62 -7.10 10.37
CA LEU A 128 -8.88 -6.39 10.29
C LEU A 128 -8.95 -5.46 9.06
N PRO A 129 -10.12 -5.34 8.39
CA PRO A 129 -10.28 -4.45 7.26
C PRO A 129 -10.09 -2.97 7.66
N ILE A 130 -9.38 -2.23 6.84
CA ILE A 130 -9.18 -0.78 6.93
C ILE A 130 -9.39 -0.13 5.57
N SER A 131 -9.64 1.17 5.53
CA SER A 131 -9.59 1.97 4.32
C SER A 131 -8.17 2.50 4.07
N ALA A 132 -7.67 2.36 2.84
CA ALA A 132 -6.45 3.00 2.36
C ALA A 132 -6.72 4.32 1.62
N GLU A 133 -7.93 4.88 1.70
CA GLU A 133 -8.24 6.23 1.22
C GLU A 133 -7.64 7.30 2.16
N THR A 134 -6.35 7.16 2.44
CA THR A 134 -5.54 8.03 3.30
C THR A 134 -4.06 7.75 3.09
N SER A 135 -3.20 8.59 3.66
CA SER A 135 -1.76 8.33 3.70
C SER A 135 -1.42 7.46 4.91
N ILE A 136 -1.11 6.18 4.67
CA ILE A 136 -0.74 5.22 5.73
C ILE A 136 0.77 5.27 5.95
N PRO A 137 1.25 5.61 7.17
CA PRO A 137 2.69 5.64 7.47
C PRO A 137 3.27 4.22 7.59
N LEU A 138 4.53 4.05 7.18
CA LEU A 138 5.26 2.78 7.27
C LEU A 138 6.24 2.71 8.45
N ASP A 139 6.48 3.81 9.18
CA ASP A 139 7.51 3.90 10.22
C ASP A 139 7.28 2.97 11.41
N ASN A 140 6.02 2.67 11.76
CA ASN A 140 5.64 1.77 12.86
C ASN A 140 5.19 0.38 12.39
N LYS A 141 5.45 0.02 11.13
CA LYS A 141 5.12 -1.32 10.63
C LYS A 141 6.32 -2.26 10.84
N GLU A 142 6.05 -3.44 11.38
CA GLU A 142 7.02 -4.52 11.48
C GLU A 142 7.23 -5.16 10.13
N ARG A 143 6.12 -5.35 9.39
CA ARG A 143 6.14 -5.82 8.02
C ARG A 143 4.88 -5.42 7.27
N VAL A 144 4.96 -5.47 5.96
CA VAL A 144 3.81 -5.40 5.05
C VAL A 144 3.72 -6.72 4.30
N GLU A 145 2.56 -7.32 4.32
CA GLU A 145 2.26 -8.59 3.65
C GLU A 145 1.40 -8.32 2.42
N ILE A 146 1.76 -8.90 1.28
CA ILE A 146 0.99 -8.79 0.03
C ILE A 146 0.64 -10.20 -0.42
N LEU A 147 -0.62 -10.59 -0.23
CA LEU A 147 -1.18 -11.80 -0.80
C LEU A 147 -1.50 -11.53 -2.28
N ARG A 148 -1.12 -12.44 -3.18
CA ARG A 148 -1.33 -12.30 -4.62
C ARG A 148 -2.47 -13.18 -5.11
N GLY A 149 -3.33 -12.59 -5.96
CA GLY A 149 -4.46 -13.27 -6.57
C GLY A 149 -5.76 -13.17 -5.80
N THR A 150 -6.75 -14.00 -6.17
CA THR A 150 -8.07 -13.97 -5.52
C THR A 150 -7.98 -14.33 -4.06
N SER A 151 -8.61 -13.53 -3.22
CA SER A 151 -8.53 -13.60 -1.77
C SER A 151 -9.88 -13.88 -1.11
N GLY A 152 -10.77 -14.58 -1.79
CA GLY A 152 -12.14 -14.78 -1.33
C GLY A 152 -12.28 -15.51 0.00
N ILE A 153 -11.30 -16.36 0.39
CA ILE A 153 -11.32 -16.99 1.72
C ILE A 153 -10.69 -16.10 2.79
N GLN A 154 -9.81 -15.17 2.42
CA GLN A 154 -9.16 -14.24 3.33
C GLN A 154 -9.97 -12.96 3.53
N ALA A 155 -10.83 -12.60 2.54
CA ALA A 155 -11.69 -11.42 2.59
C ALA A 155 -13.02 -11.69 1.88
N GLY A 156 -14.12 -11.21 2.45
CA GLY A 156 -15.45 -11.40 1.87
C GLY A 156 -15.62 -10.71 0.53
N THR A 157 -15.17 -9.47 0.42
CA THR A 157 -15.16 -8.73 -0.84
C THR A 157 -13.80 -8.09 -1.04
N SER A 158 -13.22 -8.30 -2.22
CA SER A 158 -11.93 -7.73 -2.61
C SER A 158 -11.72 -7.84 -4.11
N ALA A 159 -10.99 -6.90 -4.71
CA ALA A 159 -10.51 -7.02 -6.07
C ALA A 159 -9.56 -8.23 -6.21
N PRO A 160 -9.55 -8.93 -7.35
CA PRO A 160 -8.86 -10.22 -7.48
C PRO A 160 -7.33 -10.13 -7.54
N GLY A 161 -6.75 -8.93 -7.52
CA GLY A 161 -5.30 -8.76 -7.49
C GLY A 161 -4.65 -9.30 -6.23
N GLY A 162 -5.29 -9.14 -5.07
CA GLY A 162 -4.73 -9.59 -3.78
C GLY A 162 -5.17 -8.76 -2.59
N LEU A 163 -4.47 -8.93 -1.49
CA LEU A 163 -4.67 -8.16 -0.26
C LEU A 163 -3.34 -7.61 0.25
N VAL A 164 -3.38 -6.44 0.87
CA VAL A 164 -2.25 -5.85 1.60
C VAL A 164 -2.58 -5.82 3.09
N ASN A 165 -1.70 -6.37 3.93
CA ASN A 165 -1.85 -6.36 5.38
C ASN A 165 -0.67 -5.64 6.04
N TYR A 166 -0.98 -4.66 6.87
CA TYR A 166 -0.01 -3.95 7.69
C TYR A 166 0.07 -4.59 9.07
N VAL A 167 1.23 -5.14 9.40
CA VAL A 167 1.52 -5.67 10.73
C VAL A 167 2.32 -4.64 11.51
N VAL A 168 1.84 -4.23 12.68
CA VAL A 168 2.49 -3.19 13.48
C VAL A 168 3.63 -3.76 14.31
N LYS A 169 4.61 -2.92 14.65
CA LYS A 169 5.68 -3.26 15.56
C LYS A 169 5.13 -3.56 16.95
N ARG A 170 5.56 -4.69 17.51
CA ARG A 170 5.16 -5.16 18.83
C ARG A 170 6.24 -4.87 19.88
N PRO A 171 5.90 -4.93 21.19
CA PRO A 171 6.87 -4.83 22.27
C PRO A 171 8.05 -5.79 22.09
N THR A 172 9.24 -5.34 22.46
CA THR A 172 10.48 -6.11 22.34
C THR A 172 10.84 -6.80 23.64
N GLU A 173 11.48 -7.95 23.56
CA GLU A 173 11.99 -8.64 24.77
C GLU A 173 13.15 -7.87 25.40
N GLN A 174 14.02 -7.29 24.60
CA GLN A 174 15.11 -6.44 25.07
C GLN A 174 14.73 -4.98 24.92
N ASP A 175 15.30 -4.12 25.76
CA ASP A 175 15.12 -2.69 25.65
C ASP A 175 15.63 -2.19 24.31
N LEU A 176 14.79 -1.44 23.62
CA LEU A 176 15.09 -0.81 22.35
C LEU A 176 14.96 0.70 22.49
N ARG A 177 15.98 1.42 22.06
CA ARG A 177 16.01 2.88 22.04
C ARG A 177 16.72 3.33 20.78
N THR A 178 15.96 3.61 19.71
CA THR A 178 16.54 4.00 18.43
C THR A 178 16.08 5.39 18.04
N VAL A 179 17.01 6.23 17.63
CA VAL A 179 16.76 7.55 17.04
C VAL A 179 17.25 7.50 15.60
N ARG A 180 16.43 7.99 14.66
CA ARG A 180 16.80 8.10 13.24
C ARG A 180 16.58 9.52 12.74
N ILE A 181 17.58 10.03 12.00
CA ILE A 181 17.51 11.30 11.28
C ILE A 181 17.84 11.00 9.82
N GLU A 182 17.07 11.55 8.89
CA GLU A 182 17.33 11.39 7.46
C GLU A 182 17.01 12.69 6.72
N THR A 183 17.84 13.02 5.75
CA THR A 183 17.64 14.18 4.88
C THR A 183 17.81 13.79 3.42
N THR A 184 17.20 14.57 2.53
CA THR A 184 17.34 14.41 1.08
C THR A 184 18.04 15.62 0.47
N SER A 185 18.61 15.45 -0.71
CA SER A 185 19.21 16.56 -1.50
C SER A 185 18.23 17.69 -1.85
N ARG A 186 16.94 17.48 -1.59
CA ARG A 186 15.87 18.47 -1.78
C ARG A 186 15.52 19.24 -0.52
N GLY A 187 16.07 18.83 0.63
CA GLY A 187 15.84 19.46 1.92
C GLY A 187 14.71 18.85 2.74
N SER A 188 14.13 17.69 2.34
CA SER A 188 13.29 16.93 3.27
C SER A 188 14.11 16.54 4.50
N LEU A 189 13.50 16.60 5.67
CA LEU A 189 14.12 16.22 6.94
C LEU A 189 13.15 15.38 7.76
N LEU A 190 13.54 14.14 8.04
CA LEU A 190 12.84 13.20 8.91
C LEU A 190 13.59 13.07 10.24
N GLY A 191 12.84 13.13 11.34
CA GLY A 191 13.24 12.65 12.65
C GLY A 191 12.30 11.55 13.11
N ALA A 192 12.84 10.42 13.61
CA ALA A 192 12.03 9.31 14.12
C ALA A 192 12.66 8.69 15.37
N ILE A 193 11.79 8.21 16.27
CA ILE A 193 12.13 7.53 17.51
C ILE A 193 11.38 6.22 17.57
N ASP A 194 12.07 5.15 18.01
CA ASP A 194 11.51 3.82 18.20
C ASP A 194 11.98 3.30 19.57
N LEU A 195 11.06 3.19 20.53
CA LEU A 195 11.31 2.74 21.89
C LEU A 195 10.52 1.48 22.14
N GLY A 196 11.12 0.50 22.79
CA GLY A 196 10.45 -0.74 23.16
C GLY A 196 11.10 -1.42 24.37
N GLY A 197 10.34 -2.29 25.01
CA GLY A 197 10.81 -3.04 26.16
C GLY A 197 9.66 -3.66 26.94
N ARG A 198 10.00 -4.21 28.12
CA ARG A 198 9.03 -4.84 29.02
C ARG A 198 9.24 -4.40 30.46
N LEU A 199 8.13 -4.28 31.18
CA LEU A 199 8.02 -3.86 32.59
C LEU A 199 7.37 -4.96 33.40
N GLY A 200 7.43 -4.84 34.75
CA GLY A 200 6.94 -5.79 35.72
C GLY A 200 8.01 -6.78 36.17
N GLU A 201 7.79 -7.46 37.32
CA GLU A 201 8.75 -8.41 37.88
C GLU A 201 8.99 -9.61 36.95
N ASN A 202 7.96 -10.07 36.26
CA ASN A 202 8.01 -11.17 35.30
C ASN A 202 8.05 -10.68 33.86
N ARG A 203 8.31 -9.36 33.63
CA ARG A 203 8.29 -8.73 32.29
C ARG A 203 6.95 -8.92 31.55
N GLU A 204 5.85 -8.96 32.30
CA GLU A 204 4.52 -9.25 31.81
C GLU A 204 3.91 -8.12 30.97
N PHE A 205 4.32 -6.85 31.20
CA PHE A 205 3.84 -5.70 30.45
C PHE A 205 4.85 -5.27 29.39
N GLY A 206 4.49 -5.41 28.13
CA GLY A 206 5.29 -4.93 27.02
C GLY A 206 4.83 -3.59 26.50
N TYR A 207 5.76 -2.78 25.97
CA TYR A 207 5.46 -1.53 25.29
C TYR A 207 6.33 -1.33 24.04
N ARG A 208 5.77 -0.64 23.04
CA ARG A 208 6.48 -0.12 21.87
C ARG A 208 5.94 1.23 21.48
N ILE A 209 6.78 2.24 21.37
CA ILE A 209 6.42 3.60 21.00
C ILE A 209 7.17 3.97 19.74
N ASN A 210 6.45 4.44 18.71
CA ASN A 210 7.07 5.02 17.53
C ASN A 210 6.56 6.45 17.32
N VAL A 211 7.49 7.36 17.11
CA VAL A 211 7.23 8.76 16.75
C VAL A 211 8.01 9.09 15.51
N ALA A 212 7.37 9.73 14.54
CA ALA A 212 8.05 10.24 13.36
C ALA A 212 7.49 11.62 12.97
N SER A 213 8.37 12.51 12.55
CA SER A 213 8.00 13.82 12.01
C SER A 213 8.89 14.13 10.82
N GLU A 214 8.30 14.57 9.72
CA GLU A 214 9.01 14.85 8.49
C GLU A 214 8.52 16.15 7.85
N ASN A 215 9.43 17.03 7.50
CA ASN A 215 9.19 18.11 6.56
C ASN A 215 9.38 17.56 5.15
N LEU A 216 8.34 17.59 4.36
CA LEU A 216 8.32 17.05 2.99
C LEU A 216 8.74 18.14 2.01
N LYS A 217 9.82 17.88 1.28
CA LYS A 217 10.30 18.69 0.17
C LYS A 217 10.33 17.81 -1.08
N PRO A 218 9.19 17.66 -1.80
CA PRO A 218 9.11 16.78 -2.95
C PRO A 218 9.88 17.36 -4.14
N ILE A 219 9.85 16.61 -5.22
CA ILE A 219 10.49 16.97 -6.49
C ILE A 219 9.82 18.17 -7.13
N THR A 220 8.51 18.14 -7.15
CA THR A 220 7.67 19.18 -7.75
C THR A 220 7.75 20.44 -6.90
N HIS A 221 8.01 21.57 -7.51
CA HIS A 221 8.11 22.87 -6.84
C HIS A 221 6.80 23.23 -6.14
N ASP A 222 6.90 23.88 -4.99
CA ASP A 222 5.77 24.43 -4.21
C ASP A 222 4.74 23.39 -3.73
N LEU A 223 5.12 22.10 -3.70
CA LEU A 223 4.34 21.03 -3.09
C LEU A 223 4.87 20.64 -1.70
N ASP A 224 5.50 21.57 -1.00
CA ASP A 224 6.02 21.35 0.34
C ASP A 224 4.93 20.97 1.34
N GLY A 225 5.28 20.11 2.28
CA GLY A 225 4.32 19.63 3.25
C GLY A 225 4.96 19.12 4.52
N ASN A 226 4.17 18.45 5.33
CA ASN A 226 4.65 17.77 6.53
C ASN A 226 3.83 16.51 6.81
N ARG A 227 4.46 15.56 7.53
CA ARG A 227 3.77 14.42 8.09
C ARG A 227 4.23 14.14 9.50
N ASN A 228 3.32 13.64 10.33
CA ASN A 228 3.58 13.27 11.71
C ASN A 228 2.93 11.92 12.01
N LEU A 229 3.60 11.12 12.83
CA LEU A 229 3.12 9.85 13.34
C LEU A 229 3.40 9.77 14.84
N PHE A 230 2.41 9.32 15.58
CA PHE A 230 2.55 8.76 16.93
C PHE A 230 1.90 7.39 16.96
N SER A 231 2.57 6.38 17.50
CA SER A 231 1.96 5.09 17.76
C SER A 231 2.46 4.47 19.07
N LEU A 232 1.56 3.77 19.73
CA LEU A 232 1.81 2.95 20.92
C LEU A 232 1.24 1.57 20.67
N ALA A 233 2.06 0.54 20.86
CA ALA A 233 1.61 -0.84 21.00
C ALA A 233 1.99 -1.34 22.40
N ALA A 234 1.10 -2.08 23.04
CA ALA A 234 1.32 -2.67 24.34
C ALA A 234 0.77 -4.09 24.39
N ASP A 235 1.36 -4.92 25.21
CA ASP A 235 0.82 -6.24 25.54
C ASP A 235 0.89 -6.51 27.04
N TRP A 236 -0.07 -7.30 27.50
CA TRP A 236 -0.08 -7.85 28.85
C TRP A 236 -0.17 -9.37 28.77
N ARG A 237 0.87 -10.06 29.21
CA ARG A 237 0.92 -11.50 29.38
C ARG A 237 0.23 -11.85 30.70
N ILE A 238 -1.09 -12.10 30.64
CA ILE A 238 -1.95 -12.36 31.81
C ILE A 238 -1.56 -13.69 32.44
N THR A 239 -1.35 -14.69 31.60
CA THR A 239 -0.82 -16.01 31.96
C THR A 239 0.16 -16.46 30.89
N ARG A 240 0.73 -17.66 31.03
CA ARG A 240 1.56 -18.28 29.98
C ARG A 240 0.77 -18.54 28.68
N ASP A 241 -0.53 -18.71 28.81
CA ASP A 241 -1.44 -19.12 27.73
C ASP A 241 -2.33 -17.99 27.24
N SER A 242 -2.31 -16.81 27.88
CA SER A 242 -3.21 -15.70 27.54
C SER A 242 -2.50 -14.37 27.47
N VAL A 243 -2.76 -13.62 26.39
CA VAL A 243 -2.17 -12.32 26.11
C VAL A 243 -3.27 -11.35 25.67
N LEU A 244 -3.26 -10.15 26.28
CA LEU A 244 -4.03 -9.00 25.82
C LEU A 244 -3.09 -8.02 25.10
N GLU A 245 -3.42 -7.69 23.86
CA GLU A 245 -2.65 -6.75 23.04
C GLU A 245 -3.49 -5.53 22.74
N PHE A 246 -2.85 -4.38 22.77
CA PHE A 246 -3.43 -3.09 22.42
C PHE A 246 -2.51 -2.36 21.46
N GLU A 247 -3.10 -1.63 20.51
CA GLU A 247 -2.32 -0.68 19.71
C GLU A 247 -3.17 0.54 19.32
N ILE A 248 -2.51 1.69 19.19
CA ILE A 248 -3.10 2.93 18.69
C ILE A 248 -2.09 3.67 17.82
N GLU A 249 -2.57 4.25 16.73
CA GLU A 249 -1.81 5.07 15.81
C GLU A 249 -2.57 6.34 15.48
N GLN A 250 -1.91 7.47 15.60
CA GLN A 250 -2.38 8.75 15.11
C GLN A 250 -1.41 9.26 14.04
N SER A 251 -1.92 9.58 12.87
CA SER A 251 -1.13 10.16 11.78
C SER A 251 -1.80 11.39 11.19
N ARG A 252 -0.96 12.29 10.67
CA ARG A 252 -1.37 13.46 9.89
C ARG A 252 -0.37 13.69 8.78
N LYS A 253 -0.88 13.95 7.57
CA LYS A 253 -0.12 14.47 6.44
C LYS A 253 -0.82 15.71 5.90
N THR A 254 -0.06 16.74 5.60
CA THR A 254 -0.53 17.98 4.98
C THR A 254 0.42 18.29 3.84
N GLN A 255 -0.07 18.29 2.61
CA GLN A 255 0.74 18.52 1.42
C GLN A 255 -0.18 18.89 0.25
N PRO A 256 0.15 19.90 -0.58
CA PRO A 256 -0.56 20.09 -1.84
C PRO A 256 -0.45 18.86 -2.72
N SER A 257 -1.52 18.50 -3.42
CA SER A 257 -1.50 17.41 -4.40
C SER A 257 -1.37 17.97 -5.82
N GLN A 258 -1.10 17.11 -6.81
CA GLN A 258 -0.97 17.49 -8.21
C GLN A 258 -1.72 16.51 -9.09
N ALA A 259 -2.47 17.00 -10.08
CA ALA A 259 -3.04 16.18 -11.14
C ALA A 259 -1.94 15.54 -12.00
N GLY A 260 -2.24 14.40 -12.63
CA GLY A 260 -1.35 13.80 -13.64
C GLY A 260 -1.30 14.64 -14.91
N TYR A 261 -0.27 14.45 -15.69
CA TYR A 261 -0.23 14.89 -17.10
C TYR A 261 -1.15 14.02 -17.95
N SER A 262 -1.28 14.35 -19.25
CA SER A 262 -2.10 13.55 -20.16
C SER A 262 -1.47 13.49 -21.57
N LEU A 263 -2.14 12.82 -22.49
CA LEU A 263 -1.86 12.94 -23.91
C LEU A 263 -2.10 14.38 -24.39
N LEU A 264 -1.36 14.83 -25.41
CA LEU A 264 -1.57 16.09 -26.08
C LEU A 264 -2.28 15.82 -27.40
N GLY A 265 -3.62 16.02 -27.41
CA GLY A 265 -4.42 15.49 -28.50
C GLY A 265 -4.21 13.99 -28.69
N SER A 266 -3.76 13.54 -29.86
CA SER A 266 -3.45 12.15 -30.17
C SER A 266 -1.99 11.74 -29.90
N VAL A 267 -1.16 12.59 -29.29
CA VAL A 267 0.28 12.39 -29.16
C VAL A 267 0.66 12.07 -27.70
N LEU A 268 1.47 11.05 -27.51
CA LEU A 268 2.17 10.81 -26.25
C LEU A 268 3.32 11.83 -26.11
N PRO A 269 3.28 12.77 -25.17
CA PRO A 269 4.35 13.75 -25.00
C PRO A 269 5.64 13.06 -24.51
N ARG A 270 6.79 13.69 -24.77
CA ARG A 270 8.03 13.30 -24.10
C ARG A 270 7.88 13.47 -22.58
N PRO A 271 8.58 12.65 -21.76
CA PRO A 271 8.55 12.84 -20.33
C PRO A 271 8.91 14.27 -19.91
N VAL A 272 8.01 14.90 -19.21
CA VAL A 272 8.15 16.29 -18.74
C VAL A 272 9.18 16.42 -17.63
N ASP A 273 9.57 17.64 -17.29
CA ASP A 273 10.32 17.89 -16.05
C ASP A 273 9.41 17.66 -14.85
N PRO A 274 9.71 16.66 -13.99
CA PRO A 274 8.87 16.34 -12.84
C PRO A 274 8.85 17.43 -11.75
N ARG A 275 9.64 18.52 -11.93
CA ARG A 275 9.61 19.69 -11.05
C ARG A 275 8.46 20.64 -11.34
N ILE A 276 7.86 20.54 -12.52
CA ILE A 276 6.74 21.41 -12.91
C ILE A 276 5.53 21.10 -12.03
N ASN A 277 4.95 22.15 -11.45
CA ASN A 277 3.76 22.10 -10.63
C ASN A 277 2.55 22.53 -11.45
N LEU A 278 1.62 21.60 -11.71
CA LEU A 278 0.34 21.92 -12.39
C LEU A 278 -0.69 22.51 -11.42
N ASN A 279 -0.46 22.41 -10.11
CA ASN A 279 -1.32 22.95 -9.05
C ASN A 279 -0.73 24.24 -8.45
N ASN A 280 -0.12 25.10 -9.26
CA ASN A 280 0.58 26.31 -8.84
C ASN A 280 -0.31 27.55 -8.72
N GLN A 281 -1.62 27.37 -8.54
CA GLN A 281 -2.56 28.49 -8.46
C GLN A 281 -2.42 29.23 -7.12
N PRO A 282 -2.55 30.57 -7.08
CA PRO A 282 -2.45 31.37 -5.84
C PRO A 282 -3.46 30.96 -4.76
N TRP A 283 -4.58 30.36 -5.18
CA TRP A 283 -5.65 29.89 -4.30
C TRP A 283 -5.52 28.40 -3.94
N SER A 284 -4.54 27.68 -4.48
CA SER A 284 -4.28 26.27 -4.15
C SER A 284 -4.03 26.09 -2.66
N GLN A 285 -4.64 25.04 -2.11
CA GLN A 285 -4.53 24.67 -0.70
C GLN A 285 -4.01 23.25 -0.57
N PRO A 286 -3.32 22.91 0.53
CA PRO A 286 -2.88 21.55 0.76
C PRO A 286 -4.05 20.60 1.00
N SER A 287 -3.94 19.39 0.47
CA SER A 287 -4.73 18.26 0.93
C SER A 287 -4.27 17.85 2.33
N VAL A 288 -5.23 17.48 3.19
CA VAL A 288 -4.97 17.11 4.58
C VAL A 288 -5.54 15.74 4.86
N PHE A 289 -4.70 14.82 5.32
CA PHE A 289 -5.13 13.48 5.76
C PHE A 289 -4.84 13.31 7.25
N LYS A 290 -5.87 12.99 8.03
CA LYS A 290 -5.78 12.68 9.46
C LYS A 290 -6.36 11.31 9.69
N ALA A 291 -5.63 10.45 10.37
CA ALA A 291 -6.08 9.11 10.74
C ALA A 291 -5.85 8.86 12.22
N LEU A 292 -6.82 8.21 12.85
CA LEU A 292 -6.73 7.60 14.17
C LEU A 292 -7.19 6.15 14.02
N THR A 293 -6.28 5.20 14.28
CA THR A 293 -6.54 3.76 14.16
C THR A 293 -6.10 3.07 15.45
N GLY A 294 -6.88 2.12 15.94
CA GLY A 294 -6.51 1.33 17.10
C GLY A 294 -7.18 -0.02 17.10
N THR A 295 -6.53 -1.00 17.74
CA THR A 295 -7.04 -2.35 17.92
C THR A 295 -6.79 -2.86 19.34
N VAL A 296 -7.68 -3.74 19.79
CA VAL A 296 -7.50 -4.56 21.00
C VAL A 296 -7.69 -6.00 20.58
N ARG A 297 -6.77 -6.88 20.96
CA ARG A 297 -6.81 -8.32 20.70
C ARG A 297 -6.54 -9.09 21.97
N PHE A 298 -7.39 -10.06 22.26
CA PHE A 298 -7.15 -11.07 23.28
C PHE A 298 -6.92 -12.40 22.59
N SER A 299 -5.90 -13.12 23.01
CA SER A 299 -5.55 -14.45 22.51
C SER A 299 -5.32 -15.40 23.67
N GLN A 300 -5.84 -16.63 23.56
CA GLN A 300 -5.69 -17.65 24.58
C GLN A 300 -5.50 -19.02 23.95
N ALA A 301 -4.47 -19.75 24.39
CA ALA A 301 -4.37 -21.18 24.19
C ALA A 301 -5.30 -21.90 25.18
N ILE A 302 -6.22 -22.72 24.65
CA ILE A 302 -7.12 -23.55 25.45
C ILE A 302 -6.35 -24.77 25.96
N ASN A 303 -5.55 -25.32 25.09
CA ASN A 303 -4.62 -26.42 25.36
C ASN A 303 -3.51 -26.42 24.27
N ASN A 304 -2.72 -27.47 24.18
CA ASN A 304 -1.63 -27.57 23.20
C ASN A 304 -2.09 -27.58 21.74
N ASP A 305 -3.34 -27.97 21.50
CA ASP A 305 -3.89 -28.13 20.14
C ASP A 305 -4.82 -26.99 19.73
N TRP A 306 -5.48 -26.33 20.68
CA TRP A 306 -6.52 -25.36 20.41
C TRP A 306 -6.21 -23.98 20.97
N ARG A 307 -6.40 -22.95 20.14
CA ARG A 307 -6.32 -21.53 20.52
C ARG A 307 -7.47 -20.73 19.93
N TRP A 308 -7.89 -19.70 20.62
CA TRP A 308 -8.85 -18.75 20.13
C TRP A 308 -8.36 -17.32 20.31
N SER A 309 -8.90 -16.42 19.50
CA SER A 309 -8.65 -14.97 19.67
C SER A 309 -9.89 -14.17 19.33
N ALA A 310 -10.07 -13.08 20.06
CA ALA A 310 -11.07 -12.05 19.81
C ALA A 310 -10.37 -10.71 19.59
N GLN A 311 -10.78 -9.99 18.57
CA GLN A 311 -10.18 -8.71 18.22
C GLN A 311 -11.26 -7.70 17.84
N ILE A 312 -11.07 -6.44 18.24
CA ILE A 312 -11.87 -5.30 17.80
C ILE A 312 -10.95 -4.16 17.37
N GLY A 313 -11.30 -3.47 16.31
CA GLY A 313 -10.53 -2.33 15.82
C GLY A 313 -11.44 -1.24 15.24
N GLN A 314 -10.93 -0.02 15.28
CA GLN A 314 -11.57 1.12 14.66
C GLN A 314 -10.54 2.01 13.97
N GLN A 315 -10.88 2.46 12.76
CA GLN A 315 -10.17 3.50 12.03
C GLN A 315 -11.12 4.69 11.80
N ARG A 316 -10.64 5.89 12.10
CA ARG A 316 -11.31 7.16 11.81
C ARG A 316 -10.42 7.99 10.94
N LEU A 317 -10.90 8.31 9.75
CA LEU A 317 -10.23 9.16 8.77
C LEU A 317 -10.97 10.48 8.64
N LYS A 318 -10.20 11.55 8.56
CA LYS A 318 -10.70 12.87 8.15
C LYS A 318 -9.77 13.40 7.08
N SER A 319 -10.33 13.81 5.92
CA SER A 319 -9.58 14.41 4.84
C SER A 319 -10.21 15.71 4.36
N ASP A 320 -9.32 16.62 3.93
CA ASP A 320 -9.65 17.76 3.10
C ASP A 320 -8.89 17.54 1.79
N ASP A 321 -9.62 17.32 0.69
CA ASP A 321 -9.06 17.04 -0.63
C ASP A 321 -9.25 18.27 -1.53
N ARG A 322 -8.14 18.89 -1.92
CA ARG A 322 -8.14 20.18 -2.59
C ARG A 322 -7.08 20.19 -3.68
N LEU A 323 -7.47 20.65 -4.87
CA LEU A 323 -6.60 20.58 -6.03
C LEU A 323 -7.06 21.57 -7.11
N ALA A 324 -6.15 22.31 -7.72
CA ALA A 324 -6.35 22.83 -9.06
C ALA A 324 -6.26 21.66 -10.03
N TYR A 325 -7.43 21.13 -10.40
CA TYR A 325 -7.55 19.85 -11.09
C TYR A 325 -7.51 20.06 -12.59
N ALA A 326 -6.46 19.57 -13.23
CA ALA A 326 -6.28 19.57 -14.66
C ALA A 326 -7.05 18.39 -15.28
N PHE A 327 -8.02 18.68 -16.17
CA PHE A 327 -8.89 17.65 -16.75
C PHE A 327 -9.47 18.08 -18.09
N GLY A 328 -9.21 17.28 -19.14
CA GLY A 328 -9.80 17.50 -20.46
C GLY A 328 -9.29 18.73 -21.21
N CYS A 329 -9.94 19.00 -22.31
CA CYS A 329 -9.71 20.12 -23.23
C CYS A 329 -11.02 20.48 -23.94
N SER A 330 -11.82 21.36 -23.38
CA SER A 330 -13.09 21.79 -23.98
C SER A 330 -12.89 22.53 -25.33
N ALA A 331 -11.76 23.20 -25.49
CA ALA A 331 -11.44 23.93 -26.72
C ALA A 331 -11.31 23.01 -27.97
N GLU A 332 -10.92 21.75 -27.78
CA GLU A 332 -10.83 20.74 -28.84
C GLU A 332 -11.92 19.67 -28.74
N GLY A 333 -12.84 19.78 -27.79
CA GLY A 333 -13.85 18.75 -27.52
C GLY A 333 -13.30 17.44 -26.95
N ASN A 334 -12.08 17.43 -26.40
CA ASN A 334 -11.42 16.29 -25.78
C ASN A 334 -11.72 16.29 -24.27
N TYR A 335 -12.46 15.30 -23.78
CA TYR A 335 -12.78 15.19 -22.35
C TYR A 335 -11.95 14.08 -21.64
N ASP A 336 -11.14 13.34 -22.40
CA ASP A 336 -10.32 12.25 -21.89
C ASP A 336 -8.82 12.53 -21.90
N ARG A 337 -8.40 13.72 -22.38
CA ARG A 337 -7.00 14.15 -22.53
C ARG A 337 -6.87 15.67 -22.67
N TYR A 338 -5.65 16.18 -22.67
CA TYR A 338 -5.35 17.59 -22.85
C TYR A 338 -5.40 18.02 -24.32
N CYS A 339 -5.39 19.33 -24.56
CA CYS A 339 -5.31 19.93 -25.89
C CYS A 339 -3.99 19.59 -26.59
N SER A 340 -3.99 19.62 -27.91
CA SER A 340 -2.82 19.33 -28.74
C SER A 340 -1.68 20.33 -28.53
N ASP A 341 -1.98 21.56 -28.16
CA ASP A 341 -1.02 22.62 -27.85
C ASP A 341 -0.48 22.59 -26.41
N GLY A 342 -0.92 21.64 -25.58
CA GLY A 342 -0.50 21.50 -24.19
C GLY A 342 -1.30 22.31 -23.19
N THR A 343 -2.40 22.93 -23.61
CA THR A 343 -3.37 23.51 -22.68
C THR A 343 -4.38 22.48 -22.17
N PHE A 344 -5.10 22.79 -21.10
CA PHE A 344 -6.13 21.94 -20.50
C PHE A 344 -7.11 22.77 -19.68
N ASP A 345 -8.27 22.21 -19.40
CA ASP A 345 -9.24 22.83 -18.50
C ASP A 345 -8.78 22.66 -17.04
N VAL A 346 -8.89 23.73 -16.25
CA VAL A 346 -8.62 23.75 -14.81
C VAL A 346 -9.93 23.83 -14.06
N TYR A 347 -10.09 22.94 -13.08
CA TYR A 347 -11.22 22.96 -12.15
C TYR A 347 -10.74 23.27 -10.74
N ASP A 348 -11.44 24.15 -10.03
CA ASP A 348 -11.27 24.33 -8.58
C ASP A 348 -12.00 23.19 -7.86
N PHE A 349 -11.23 22.16 -7.50
CA PHE A 349 -11.75 21.00 -6.79
C PHE A 349 -11.52 21.13 -5.30
N ARG A 350 -12.59 21.03 -4.53
CA ARG A 350 -12.57 21.05 -3.07
C ARG A 350 -13.59 20.09 -2.50
N SER A 351 -13.14 19.15 -1.69
CA SER A 351 -13.96 18.23 -0.91
C SER A 351 -13.47 18.27 0.53
N ASP A 352 -14.06 19.13 1.32
CA ASP A 352 -13.63 19.40 2.68
C ASP A 352 -14.34 18.51 3.69
N ASN A 353 -13.66 18.24 4.82
CA ASN A 353 -14.21 17.55 5.98
C ASN A 353 -14.82 16.17 5.67
N GLU A 354 -14.28 15.47 4.70
CA GLU A 354 -14.65 14.08 4.43
C GLU A 354 -14.35 13.20 5.65
N ARG A 355 -15.32 12.44 6.08
CA ARG A 355 -15.18 11.55 7.24
C ARG A 355 -15.47 10.12 6.85
N ARG A 356 -14.53 9.24 7.16
CA ARG A 356 -14.68 7.78 6.99
C ARG A 356 -14.41 7.11 8.32
N THR A 357 -15.32 6.26 8.76
CA THR A 357 -15.16 5.45 9.98
C THR A 357 -15.35 4.00 9.62
N GLN A 358 -14.34 3.20 9.92
CA GLN A 358 -14.42 1.75 9.79
C GLN A 358 -14.24 1.10 11.16
N THR A 359 -15.18 0.25 11.55
CA THR A 359 -15.13 -0.55 12.78
C THR A 359 -15.23 -2.02 12.39
N ALA A 360 -14.36 -2.85 12.93
CA ALA A 360 -14.40 -4.28 12.68
C ALA A 360 -14.13 -5.07 13.97
N GLY A 361 -14.78 -6.22 14.09
CA GLY A 361 -14.51 -7.19 15.15
C GLY A 361 -14.39 -8.58 14.56
N SER A 362 -13.47 -9.37 15.07
CA SER A 362 -13.28 -10.76 14.66
C SER A 362 -13.15 -11.70 15.84
N LEU A 363 -13.63 -12.93 15.62
CA LEU A 363 -13.44 -14.06 16.52
C LEU A 363 -12.85 -15.19 15.68
N SER A 364 -11.78 -15.79 16.13
CA SER A 364 -11.15 -16.93 15.47
C SER A 364 -10.89 -18.07 16.45
N LEU A 365 -11.08 -19.31 15.99
CA LEU A 365 -10.73 -20.54 16.67
C LEU A 365 -9.87 -21.36 15.72
N LYS A 366 -8.69 -21.78 16.18
CA LYS A 366 -7.76 -22.64 15.42
C LYS A 366 -7.40 -23.83 16.24
N GLY A 367 -7.29 -24.98 15.59
CA GLY A 367 -6.96 -26.21 16.30
C GLY A 367 -6.45 -27.33 15.42
N ASN A 368 -5.74 -28.24 16.05
CA ASN A 368 -5.20 -29.44 15.45
C ASN A 368 -5.99 -30.66 15.92
N VAL A 369 -6.40 -31.51 14.97
CA VAL A 369 -7.10 -32.78 15.23
C VAL A 369 -6.42 -33.89 14.44
N THR A 370 -6.28 -35.05 15.03
CA THR A 370 -5.74 -36.22 14.35
C THR A 370 -6.82 -37.31 14.26
N THR A 371 -7.10 -37.78 13.04
CA THR A 371 -8.05 -38.87 12.77
C THR A 371 -7.29 -40.04 12.14
N GLY A 372 -6.98 -41.02 12.93
CA GLY A 372 -6.07 -42.10 12.51
C GLY A 372 -4.67 -41.56 12.23
N SER A 373 -4.19 -41.70 10.97
CA SER A 373 -2.90 -41.16 10.53
C SER A 373 -3.00 -39.74 9.93
N VAL A 374 -4.22 -39.21 9.74
CA VAL A 374 -4.46 -37.95 9.08
C VAL A 374 -4.49 -36.83 10.11
N LYS A 375 -3.73 -35.74 9.84
CA LYS A 375 -3.74 -34.53 10.69
C LYS A 375 -4.53 -33.43 10.02
N HIS A 376 -5.38 -32.76 10.79
CA HIS A 376 -6.20 -31.63 10.40
C HIS A 376 -5.74 -30.37 11.12
N GLU A 377 -5.53 -29.27 10.38
CA GLU A 377 -5.36 -27.94 10.95
C GLU A 377 -6.62 -27.13 10.63
N LEU A 378 -7.53 -27.10 11.61
CA LEU A 378 -8.85 -26.48 11.47
C LEU A 378 -8.80 -24.99 11.83
N GLY A 379 -9.53 -24.17 11.05
CA GLY A 379 -9.73 -22.76 11.32
C GLY A 379 -11.19 -22.36 11.16
N PHE A 380 -11.72 -21.64 12.16
CA PHE A 380 -13.05 -21.06 12.15
C PHE A 380 -12.93 -19.56 12.39
N GLY A 381 -13.65 -18.78 11.61
CA GLY A 381 -13.61 -17.31 11.71
C GLY A 381 -15.00 -16.68 11.60
N LEU A 382 -15.22 -15.69 12.45
CA LEU A 382 -16.33 -14.74 12.35
C LEU A 382 -15.72 -13.35 12.24
N LEU A 383 -16.07 -12.59 11.20
CA LEU A 383 -15.70 -11.19 11.06
C LEU A 383 -16.96 -10.36 10.83
N GLN A 384 -17.10 -9.29 11.60
CA GLN A 384 -18.11 -8.28 11.37
C GLN A 384 -17.44 -6.93 11.14
N SER A 385 -17.83 -6.22 10.09
CA SER A 385 -17.31 -4.89 9.79
C SER A 385 -18.43 -3.90 9.46
N ARG A 386 -18.17 -2.63 9.76
CA ARG A 386 -19.03 -1.51 9.41
C ARG A 386 -18.20 -0.35 8.90
N VAL A 387 -18.60 0.19 7.75
CA VAL A 387 -18.04 1.40 7.15
C VAL A 387 -19.10 2.49 7.15
N ARG A 388 -18.73 3.70 7.54
CA ARG A 388 -19.56 4.90 7.46
C ARG A 388 -18.78 6.01 6.80
N ASN A 389 -19.27 6.50 5.66
CA ASN A 389 -18.72 7.66 4.96
C ASN A 389 -19.70 8.80 5.04
N ARG A 390 -19.21 10.00 5.40
CA ARG A 390 -19.98 11.23 5.52
C ARG A 390 -19.22 12.34 4.84
N PHE A 391 -19.86 12.93 3.86
CA PHE A 391 -19.30 13.97 2.99
C PHE A 391 -20.19 15.21 3.03
N GLN A 392 -19.59 16.34 2.73
CA GLN A 392 -20.28 17.62 2.48
C GLN A 392 -20.36 17.85 0.98
N ASP A 393 -21.03 18.91 0.54
CA ASP A 393 -20.97 19.34 -0.83
C ASP A 393 -19.53 19.64 -1.25
N GLN A 394 -19.22 19.40 -2.50
CA GLN A 394 -17.92 19.65 -3.09
C GLN A 394 -17.99 20.79 -4.13
N ALA A 395 -16.88 21.47 -4.33
CA ALA A 395 -16.65 22.28 -5.51
C ALA A 395 -15.98 21.40 -6.58
N TYR A 396 -16.46 21.47 -7.79
CA TYR A 396 -15.80 20.94 -9.00
C TYR A 396 -16.17 21.85 -10.15
N ASN A 397 -15.63 23.07 -10.10
CA ASN A 397 -16.06 24.17 -10.94
C ASN A 397 -14.96 24.52 -11.93
N TYR A 398 -15.31 24.71 -13.19
CA TYR A 398 -14.40 25.25 -14.19
C TYR A 398 -13.86 26.62 -13.75
N ALA A 399 -12.54 26.76 -13.73
CA ALA A 399 -11.85 27.97 -13.29
C ALA A 399 -11.11 28.68 -14.42
N GLY A 400 -10.83 28.00 -15.54
CA GLY A 400 -10.14 28.58 -16.68
C GLY A 400 -9.24 27.58 -17.39
N THR A 401 -8.31 28.07 -18.21
CA THR A 401 -7.39 27.25 -19.01
C THR A 401 -5.99 27.26 -18.42
N GLY A 402 -5.48 26.08 -18.09
CA GLY A 402 -4.12 25.82 -17.64
C GLY A 402 -3.18 25.40 -18.78
N ASN A 403 -1.93 25.09 -18.44
CA ASN A 403 -0.97 24.55 -19.40
C ASN A 403 0.03 23.59 -18.73
N ILE A 404 0.64 22.69 -19.53
CA ILE A 404 1.59 21.67 -19.06
C ILE A 404 2.93 22.25 -18.56
N TRP A 405 3.17 23.54 -18.72
CA TRP A 405 4.37 24.24 -18.22
C TRP A 405 4.15 24.81 -16.81
N GLY A 406 2.90 24.74 -16.28
CA GLY A 406 2.57 25.26 -14.96
C GLY A 406 2.70 26.76 -14.82
N THR A 407 2.51 27.53 -15.89
CA THR A 407 2.66 28.99 -15.91
C THR A 407 1.34 29.75 -15.96
N ALA A 408 0.23 29.09 -16.32
CA ALA A 408 -1.07 29.74 -16.39
C ALA A 408 -1.66 29.93 -14.99
N MET A 409 -2.25 31.11 -14.77
CA MET A 409 -2.98 31.47 -13.56
C MET A 409 -4.44 31.69 -13.90
N VAL A 410 -5.34 31.08 -13.11
CA VAL A 410 -6.79 31.19 -13.28
C VAL A 410 -7.42 31.64 -11.96
N PRO A 411 -8.61 32.30 -12.01
CA PRO A 411 -9.34 32.71 -10.80
C PRO A 411 -9.82 31.46 -9.99
N ALA A 412 -10.02 31.63 -8.69
CA ALA A 412 -10.69 30.65 -7.87
C ALA A 412 -12.18 30.55 -8.21
N ASN A 413 -12.75 29.36 -8.09
CA ASN A 413 -14.19 29.11 -8.18
C ASN A 413 -14.63 28.09 -7.12
N PRO A 414 -14.59 28.47 -5.81
CA PRO A 414 -14.64 27.55 -4.69
C PRO A 414 -16.03 27.12 -4.25
N ASP A 415 -17.10 27.54 -4.93
CA ASP A 415 -18.48 27.35 -4.48
C ASP A 415 -18.83 25.85 -4.44
N ALA A 416 -19.06 25.34 -3.23
CA ALA A 416 -19.40 23.95 -3.00
C ALA A 416 -20.90 23.73 -3.26
N THR A 417 -21.24 23.40 -4.49
CA THR A 417 -22.63 23.24 -4.96
C THR A 417 -22.96 21.83 -5.43
N THR A 418 -21.95 20.93 -5.49
CA THR A 418 -22.15 19.57 -5.99
C THR A 418 -22.35 18.61 -4.81
N PRO A 419 -23.56 18.01 -4.66
CA PRO A 419 -23.83 17.03 -3.62
C PRO A 419 -22.94 15.80 -3.76
N GLN A 420 -22.54 15.23 -2.61
CA GLN A 420 -21.81 13.99 -2.53
C GLN A 420 -22.68 12.86 -1.95
N THR A 421 -22.15 11.63 -1.97
CA THR A 421 -22.89 10.45 -1.51
C THR A 421 -22.37 9.96 -0.16
N ASN A 422 -23.23 10.00 0.84
CA ASN A 422 -23.04 9.33 2.12
C ASN A 422 -23.28 7.82 1.98
N ARG A 423 -22.49 7.00 2.68
CA ARG A 423 -22.57 5.53 2.61
C ARG A 423 -22.51 4.90 4.00
N ASP A 424 -23.33 3.85 4.18
CA ASP A 424 -23.27 2.93 5.30
C ASP A 424 -23.18 1.50 4.74
N GLU A 425 -22.15 0.75 5.13
CA GLU A 425 -21.95 -0.61 4.69
C GLU A 425 -21.67 -1.51 5.92
N ARG A 426 -22.29 -2.69 5.93
CA ARG A 426 -22.06 -3.73 6.94
C ARG A 426 -21.71 -5.03 6.22
N SER A 427 -20.74 -5.75 6.76
CA SER A 427 -20.38 -7.09 6.31
C SER A 427 -20.33 -8.01 7.51
N THR A 428 -20.95 -9.18 7.38
CA THR A 428 -20.83 -10.30 8.33
C THR A 428 -20.29 -11.49 7.56
N GLU A 429 -19.17 -12.05 8.00
CA GLU A 429 -18.42 -13.08 7.30
C GLU A 429 -18.17 -14.27 8.21
N LEU A 430 -18.53 -15.46 7.76
CA LEU A 430 -18.22 -16.73 8.40
C LEU A 430 -17.23 -17.49 7.52
N SER A 431 -16.17 -18.01 8.09
CA SER A 431 -15.17 -18.79 7.36
C SER A 431 -14.84 -20.09 8.08
N VAL A 432 -14.62 -21.14 7.29
CA VAL A 432 -14.14 -22.43 7.73
C VAL A 432 -13.01 -22.85 6.80
N GLN A 433 -11.93 -23.38 7.37
CA GLN A 433 -10.81 -23.88 6.61
C GLN A 433 -10.21 -25.11 7.28
N ASP A 434 -9.62 -25.98 6.47
CA ASP A 434 -8.94 -27.19 6.92
C ASP A 434 -7.71 -27.47 6.04
N ALA A 435 -6.54 -27.61 6.66
CA ALA A 435 -5.36 -28.15 6.01
C ALA A 435 -5.21 -29.60 6.44
N ILE A 436 -5.47 -30.54 5.52
CA ILE A 436 -5.52 -31.98 5.74
C ILE A 436 -4.19 -32.59 5.31
N ARG A 437 -3.35 -32.96 6.27
CA ARG A 437 -2.08 -33.65 6.02
C ARG A 437 -2.32 -35.15 5.99
N TRP A 438 -2.40 -35.73 4.79
CA TRP A 438 -2.62 -37.15 4.55
C TRP A 438 -1.38 -38.00 4.89
N ASN A 439 -0.21 -37.44 4.65
CA ASN A 439 1.10 -37.98 4.97
C ASN A 439 2.15 -36.88 4.93
N ASP A 440 3.43 -37.22 5.14
CA ASP A 440 4.52 -36.25 5.17
C ASP A 440 4.76 -35.49 3.83
N ARG A 441 4.17 -35.97 2.73
CA ARG A 441 4.37 -35.38 1.39
C ARG A 441 3.13 -34.71 0.83
N PHE A 442 1.94 -35.16 1.19
CA PHE A 442 0.71 -34.73 0.54
C PHE A 442 -0.25 -34.05 1.53
N THR A 443 -0.60 -32.80 1.22
CA THR A 443 -1.55 -31.99 1.98
C THR A 443 -2.61 -31.43 1.03
N THR A 444 -3.87 -31.50 1.42
CA THR A 444 -4.98 -30.80 0.77
C THR A 444 -5.47 -29.65 1.65
N TRP A 445 -5.88 -28.57 1.01
CA TRP A 445 -6.26 -27.34 1.68
C TRP A 445 -7.67 -26.98 1.21
N LEU A 446 -8.58 -26.79 2.14
CA LEU A 446 -9.96 -26.45 1.87
C LEU A 446 -10.33 -25.18 2.62
N GLY A 447 -11.11 -24.34 1.98
CA GLY A 447 -11.64 -23.15 2.62
C GLY A 447 -12.95 -22.71 2.00
N VAL A 448 -13.84 -22.21 2.83
CA VAL A 448 -15.07 -21.55 2.39
C VAL A 448 -15.36 -20.35 3.28
N ARG A 449 -15.78 -19.25 2.64
CA ARG A 449 -16.27 -18.07 3.35
C ARG A 449 -17.66 -17.73 2.82
N HIS A 450 -18.58 -17.50 3.74
CA HIS A 450 -19.90 -16.95 3.47
C HIS A 450 -19.93 -15.51 3.97
N THR A 451 -20.33 -14.57 3.10
CA THR A 451 -20.35 -13.14 3.39
C THR A 451 -21.74 -12.59 3.11
N ARG A 452 -22.32 -11.95 4.11
CA ARG A 452 -23.55 -11.17 4.00
C ARG A 452 -23.21 -9.69 3.99
N LEU A 453 -23.59 -9.00 2.92
CA LEU A 453 -23.43 -7.57 2.73
C LEU A 453 -24.76 -6.86 2.91
N ASP A 454 -24.74 -5.73 3.61
CA ASP A 454 -25.85 -4.79 3.74
C ASP A 454 -25.30 -3.40 3.50
N ARG A 455 -25.74 -2.74 2.41
CA ARG A 455 -25.22 -1.46 1.97
C ARG A 455 -26.35 -0.49 1.70
N SER A 456 -26.15 0.77 2.11
CA SER A 456 -27.04 1.88 1.81
C SER A 456 -26.24 3.10 1.41
N SER A 457 -26.81 3.91 0.54
CA SER A 457 -26.28 5.21 0.17
C SER A 457 -27.40 6.24 0.03
N ILE A 458 -27.06 7.51 0.23
CA ILE A 458 -27.97 8.64 0.11
C ILE A 458 -27.13 9.87 -0.22
N GLY A 459 -27.64 10.76 -1.07
CA GLY A 459 -27.04 12.07 -1.24
C GLY A 459 -26.90 12.79 0.12
N ASN A 460 -25.88 13.61 0.30
CA ASN A 460 -25.71 14.37 1.54
C ASN A 460 -26.81 15.42 1.72
N ASP A 461 -27.53 15.77 0.64
CA ASP A 461 -28.75 16.56 0.58
C ASP A 461 -30.03 15.75 0.85
N GLY A 462 -29.93 14.44 1.10
CA GLY A 462 -31.04 13.52 1.29
C GLY A 462 -31.60 12.91 -0.01
N SER A 463 -31.05 13.24 -1.16
CA SER A 463 -31.52 12.75 -2.46
C SER A 463 -31.16 11.26 -2.68
N ASN A 464 -31.93 10.61 -3.54
CA ASN A 464 -31.73 9.27 -4.09
C ASN A 464 -31.25 8.22 -3.06
N PRO A 465 -32.06 7.93 -2.01
CA PRO A 465 -31.72 6.88 -1.06
C PRO A 465 -31.75 5.51 -1.76
N THR A 466 -30.66 4.74 -1.61
CA THR A 466 -30.54 3.40 -2.19
C THR A 466 -30.05 2.41 -1.15
N GLY A 467 -30.39 1.13 -1.32
CA GLY A 467 -29.94 0.07 -0.43
C GLY A 467 -30.08 -1.30 -1.07
N TYR A 468 -29.18 -2.21 -0.70
CA TYR A 468 -29.26 -3.59 -1.12
C TYR A 468 -28.63 -4.54 -0.11
N LYS A 469 -29.03 -5.79 -0.21
CA LYS A 469 -28.44 -6.91 0.54
C LYS A 469 -27.98 -7.98 -0.43
N GLN A 470 -26.86 -8.59 -0.11
CA GLN A 470 -26.28 -9.63 -0.97
C GLN A 470 -25.56 -10.66 -0.10
N ASP A 471 -25.82 -11.93 -0.41
CA ASP A 471 -25.10 -13.06 0.17
C ASP A 471 -24.18 -13.66 -0.90
N VAL A 472 -22.92 -13.89 -0.54
CA VAL A 472 -21.92 -14.47 -1.44
C VAL A 472 -21.12 -15.54 -0.72
N THR A 473 -20.77 -16.61 -1.46
CA THR A 473 -19.94 -17.70 -0.93
C THR A 473 -18.72 -17.89 -1.82
N THR A 474 -17.54 -17.85 -1.21
CA THR A 474 -16.25 -17.96 -1.90
C THR A 474 -15.53 -19.23 -1.45
N PRO A 475 -15.61 -20.32 -2.22
CA PRO A 475 -14.81 -21.52 -1.98
C PRO A 475 -13.38 -21.37 -2.50
N TRP A 476 -12.46 -22.08 -1.83
CA TRP A 476 -11.08 -22.24 -2.25
C TRP A 476 -10.59 -23.65 -1.94
N ILE A 477 -9.82 -24.23 -2.85
CA ILE A 477 -9.22 -25.54 -2.70
C ILE A 477 -7.81 -25.53 -3.24
N ALA A 478 -6.90 -26.23 -2.56
CA ALA A 478 -5.56 -26.45 -3.06
C ALA A 478 -5.05 -27.86 -2.65
N ALA A 479 -4.02 -28.29 -3.37
CA ALA A 479 -3.22 -29.45 -3.03
C ALA A 479 -1.75 -29.10 -3.12
N SER A 480 -0.95 -29.59 -2.17
CA SER A 480 0.49 -29.46 -2.17
C SER A 480 1.17 -30.82 -2.01
N TYR A 481 2.28 -31.00 -2.73
CA TYR A 481 3.05 -32.24 -2.72
C TYR A 481 4.54 -31.93 -2.54
N ALA A 482 5.11 -32.39 -1.45
CA ALA A 482 6.56 -32.33 -1.20
C ALA A 482 7.26 -33.39 -2.07
N ILE A 483 7.85 -32.95 -3.19
CA ILE A 483 8.60 -33.82 -4.11
C ILE A 483 9.79 -34.40 -3.40
N GLN A 484 10.52 -33.56 -2.67
CA GLN A 484 11.62 -33.89 -1.80
C GLN A 484 11.76 -32.82 -0.70
N PRO A 485 12.54 -33.03 0.36
CA PRO A 485 12.79 -31.99 1.35
C PRO A 485 13.26 -30.69 0.70
N GLY A 486 12.59 -29.59 1.01
CA GLY A 486 12.88 -28.27 0.44
C GLY A 486 12.36 -28.03 -0.98
N LEU A 487 11.53 -28.93 -1.55
CA LEU A 487 10.90 -28.74 -2.87
C LEU A 487 9.42 -29.13 -2.82
N LEU A 488 8.54 -28.14 -3.00
CA LEU A 488 7.07 -28.27 -2.96
C LEU A 488 6.47 -27.91 -4.31
N ALA A 489 5.59 -28.77 -4.84
CA ALA A 489 4.67 -28.43 -5.92
C ALA A 489 3.28 -28.18 -5.34
N TYR A 490 2.52 -27.26 -5.94
CA TYR A 490 1.13 -27.02 -5.56
C TYR A 490 0.25 -26.62 -6.73
N ALA A 491 -1.04 -26.85 -6.53
CA ALA A 491 -2.10 -26.34 -7.38
C ALA A 491 -3.21 -25.75 -6.51
N SER A 492 -3.78 -24.63 -6.88
CA SER A 492 -4.91 -24.04 -6.18
C SER A 492 -5.95 -23.47 -7.13
N TRP A 493 -7.19 -23.48 -6.67
CA TRP A 493 -8.32 -22.83 -7.31
C TRP A 493 -9.17 -22.11 -6.29
N GLY A 494 -9.63 -20.91 -6.64
CA GLY A 494 -10.48 -20.13 -5.75
C GLY A 494 -11.34 -19.11 -6.48
N LYS A 495 -12.35 -18.64 -5.75
CA LYS A 495 -13.22 -17.53 -6.16
C LYS A 495 -12.96 -16.32 -5.30
N GLY A 496 -13.06 -15.13 -5.88
CA GLY A 496 -13.15 -13.86 -5.19
C GLY A 496 -14.41 -13.12 -5.64
N VAL A 497 -14.86 -12.17 -4.84
CA VAL A 497 -16.07 -11.40 -5.14
C VAL A 497 -15.82 -9.92 -4.89
N GLU A 498 -16.22 -9.11 -5.87
CA GLU A 498 -16.34 -7.67 -5.73
C GLU A 498 -17.82 -7.30 -5.73
N SER A 499 -18.20 -6.38 -4.87
CA SER A 499 -19.53 -5.81 -4.90
C SER A 499 -19.43 -4.38 -5.42
N GLN A 500 -19.99 -4.14 -6.58
CA GLN A 500 -19.98 -2.85 -7.26
C GLN A 500 -21.33 -2.17 -7.15
N VAL A 501 -21.30 -0.88 -6.83
CA VAL A 501 -22.47 0.00 -6.83
C VAL A 501 -22.18 1.12 -7.82
N VAL A 502 -23.15 1.40 -8.67
CA VAL A 502 -23.09 2.53 -9.60
C VAL A 502 -22.98 3.82 -8.79
N PRO A 503 -22.09 4.76 -9.15
CA PRO A 503 -22.00 6.05 -8.45
C PRO A 503 -23.37 6.70 -8.34
N ASN A 504 -23.73 7.22 -7.16
CA ASN A 504 -25.04 7.82 -6.92
C ASN A 504 -25.09 9.26 -7.49
N ARG A 505 -25.03 9.37 -8.80
CA ARG A 505 -25.05 10.63 -9.57
C ARG A 505 -26.14 10.54 -10.62
N ILE A 506 -27.35 10.96 -10.24
CA ILE A 506 -28.56 10.87 -11.08
C ILE A 506 -28.48 11.66 -12.37
N SER A 507 -27.62 12.67 -12.45
CA SER A 507 -27.35 13.45 -13.68
C SER A 507 -26.43 12.72 -14.68
N GLN A 508 -25.73 11.64 -14.25
CA GLN A 508 -24.77 10.92 -15.08
C GLN A 508 -25.22 9.49 -15.39
N TYR A 509 -25.93 8.83 -14.45
CA TYR A 509 -26.25 7.41 -14.57
C TYR A 509 -27.76 7.17 -14.44
N ILE A 510 -28.33 6.38 -15.36
CA ILE A 510 -29.74 5.99 -15.36
C ILE A 510 -30.05 5.17 -14.10
N ASN A 511 -29.13 4.28 -13.70
CA ASN A 511 -29.25 3.40 -12.53
C ASN A 511 -28.35 3.88 -11.38
N ALA A 512 -28.24 5.18 -11.18
CA ALA A 512 -27.43 5.80 -10.11
C ALA A 512 -27.72 5.17 -8.74
N GLY A 513 -26.67 4.80 -8.00
CA GLY A 513 -26.75 4.22 -6.66
C GLY A 513 -27.20 2.76 -6.61
N GLN A 514 -27.59 2.14 -7.72
CA GLN A 514 -27.99 0.74 -7.74
C GLN A 514 -26.78 -0.21 -7.66
N ALA A 515 -26.98 -1.34 -7.01
CA ALA A 515 -25.98 -2.41 -6.98
C ALA A 515 -26.02 -3.20 -8.27
N LEU A 516 -24.86 -3.46 -8.85
CA LEU A 516 -24.71 -4.42 -9.93
C LEU A 516 -24.64 -5.85 -9.38
N PRO A 517 -24.95 -6.87 -10.20
CA PRO A 517 -24.66 -8.25 -9.84
C PRO A 517 -23.20 -8.41 -9.41
N ALA A 518 -22.96 -9.24 -8.39
CA ALA A 518 -21.62 -9.44 -7.86
C ALA A 518 -20.63 -9.86 -8.95
N LEU A 519 -19.50 -9.16 -9.02
CA LEU A 519 -18.43 -9.53 -9.94
C LEU A 519 -17.63 -10.68 -9.33
N THR A 520 -18.01 -11.92 -9.70
CA THR A 520 -17.33 -13.13 -9.23
C THR A 520 -16.10 -13.41 -10.09
N SER A 521 -14.92 -13.20 -9.53
CA SER A 521 -13.66 -13.60 -10.13
C SER A 521 -13.32 -15.07 -9.80
N ARG A 522 -12.50 -15.68 -10.65
CA ARG A 522 -11.95 -17.02 -10.43
C ARG A 522 -10.47 -17.04 -10.76
N GLN A 523 -9.74 -17.87 -10.04
CA GLN A 523 -8.31 -18.06 -10.25
C GLN A 523 -7.94 -19.53 -10.24
N TRP A 524 -7.01 -19.89 -11.14
CA TRP A 524 -6.17 -21.07 -11.04
C TRP A 524 -4.73 -20.63 -10.79
N GLU A 525 -4.02 -21.36 -9.96
CA GLU A 525 -2.59 -21.16 -9.74
C GLU A 525 -1.88 -22.50 -9.63
N LEU A 526 -0.76 -22.64 -10.34
CA LEU A 526 0.16 -23.77 -10.27
C LEU A 526 1.53 -23.26 -9.90
N GLY A 527 2.18 -23.86 -8.91
CA GLY A 527 3.47 -23.35 -8.47
C GLY A 527 4.44 -24.41 -7.98
N LEU A 528 5.70 -24.02 -8.01
CA LEU A 528 6.82 -24.72 -7.41
C LEU A 528 7.53 -23.78 -6.44
N LYS A 529 7.86 -24.27 -5.28
CA LYS A 529 8.65 -23.56 -4.27
C LYS A 529 9.80 -24.46 -3.82
N GLY A 530 10.97 -23.86 -3.75
CA GLY A 530 12.14 -24.62 -3.37
C GLY A 530 13.14 -23.81 -2.58
N GLY A 531 14.05 -24.51 -1.91
CA GLY A 531 15.18 -23.88 -1.26
C GLY A 531 15.50 -24.38 0.13
N ASN A 532 16.46 -23.69 0.72
CA ASN A 532 16.97 -23.87 2.07
C ASN A 532 17.21 -22.51 2.72
N ASP A 533 17.86 -22.45 3.85
CA ASP A 533 18.11 -21.19 4.57
C ASP A 533 18.99 -20.20 3.79
N ALA A 534 19.86 -20.69 2.89
CA ALA A 534 20.74 -19.84 2.06
C ALA A 534 20.11 -19.44 0.72
N PHE A 535 19.25 -20.26 0.14
CA PHE A 535 18.65 -20.03 -1.17
C PHE A 535 17.19 -20.44 -1.19
N ASN A 536 16.30 -19.49 -1.45
CA ASN A 536 14.86 -19.70 -1.57
C ASN A 536 14.37 -19.19 -2.91
N TRP A 537 13.49 -19.94 -3.57
CA TRP A 537 12.89 -19.55 -4.84
C TRP A 537 11.45 -20.04 -4.95
N GLN A 538 10.69 -19.37 -5.80
CA GLN A 538 9.34 -19.77 -6.18
C GLN A 538 9.08 -19.43 -7.65
N VAL A 539 8.28 -20.26 -8.28
CA VAL A 539 7.72 -20.02 -9.62
C VAL A 539 6.24 -20.33 -9.57
N ALA A 540 5.39 -19.47 -10.11
CA ALA A 540 3.95 -19.67 -10.16
C ALA A 540 3.39 -19.24 -11.49
N TRP A 541 2.56 -20.08 -12.09
CA TRP A 541 1.67 -19.72 -13.19
C TRP A 541 0.28 -19.43 -12.63
N PHE A 542 -0.39 -18.40 -13.16
CA PHE A 542 -1.75 -18.06 -12.78
C PHE A 542 -2.65 -17.73 -13.99
N ASP A 543 -3.96 -17.98 -13.83
CA ASP A 543 -5.03 -17.55 -14.74
C ASP A 543 -6.14 -16.94 -13.86
N ILE A 544 -6.35 -15.63 -13.98
CA ILE A 544 -7.39 -14.89 -13.25
C ILE A 544 -8.39 -14.33 -14.26
N SER A 545 -9.67 -14.63 -14.06
CA SER A 545 -10.77 -14.07 -14.85
C SER A 545 -11.68 -13.24 -13.94
N ARG A 546 -11.87 -11.96 -14.26
CA ARG A 546 -12.69 -10.98 -13.55
C ARG A 546 -13.75 -10.41 -14.50
N PRO A 547 -15.06 -10.43 -14.18
CA PRO A 547 -16.05 -9.67 -14.92
C PRO A 547 -15.71 -8.17 -14.89
N THR A 548 -16.05 -7.46 -15.96
CA THR A 548 -15.88 -6.00 -16.08
C THR A 548 -17.23 -5.33 -16.24
N THR A 549 -17.26 -4.01 -16.09
CA THR A 549 -18.43 -3.18 -16.34
C THR A 549 -18.12 -2.18 -17.45
N ASN A 550 -19.17 -1.57 -18.01
CA ASN A 550 -19.03 -0.48 -18.95
C ASN A 550 -18.84 0.90 -18.27
N LEU A 551 -18.61 0.97 -16.97
CA LEU A 551 -18.50 2.23 -16.22
C LEU A 551 -17.48 3.20 -16.83
N ASP A 552 -16.28 2.72 -17.18
CA ASP A 552 -15.23 3.53 -17.79
C ASP A 552 -15.50 3.88 -19.27
N LEU A 553 -16.51 3.28 -19.87
CA LEU A 553 -16.94 3.51 -21.26
C LEU A 553 -18.15 4.44 -21.34
N CYS A 554 -18.78 4.70 -20.21
CA CYS A 554 -19.93 5.58 -20.08
C CYS A 554 -19.55 7.02 -20.36
N SER A 555 -19.89 7.52 -21.53
CA SER A 555 -19.82 8.94 -21.88
C SER A 555 -21.23 9.53 -21.92
N GLY A 556 -21.49 10.57 -21.13
CA GLY A 556 -22.80 11.19 -21.02
C GLY A 556 -23.76 10.43 -20.08
N TYR A 557 -25.07 10.52 -20.31
CA TYR A 557 -26.10 9.88 -19.49
C TYR A 557 -26.31 8.43 -19.94
N CYS A 558 -25.89 7.47 -19.13
CA CYS A 558 -25.82 6.05 -19.49
C CYS A 558 -26.26 5.10 -18.37
N GLU A 559 -26.55 3.86 -18.71
CA GLU A 559 -26.77 2.78 -17.78
C GLU A 559 -25.48 1.99 -17.55
N VAL A 560 -25.06 1.84 -16.29
CA VAL A 560 -23.89 1.01 -15.94
C VAL A 560 -24.33 -0.44 -15.77
N ARG A 561 -23.65 -1.36 -16.47
CA ARG A 561 -23.91 -2.78 -16.42
C ARG A 561 -22.65 -3.63 -16.57
N ASN A 562 -22.74 -4.90 -16.27
CA ASN A 562 -21.65 -5.83 -16.52
C ASN A 562 -21.44 -5.97 -18.03
N ASP A 563 -20.19 -5.81 -18.50
CA ASP A 563 -19.81 -5.92 -19.91
C ASP A 563 -18.45 -6.61 -20.06
N GLY A 564 -18.50 -7.87 -20.47
CA GLY A 564 -17.32 -8.67 -20.71
C GLY A 564 -16.53 -9.05 -19.45
N ARG A 565 -15.23 -9.29 -19.62
CA ARG A 565 -14.30 -9.70 -18.57
C ARG A 565 -12.85 -9.34 -18.93
N ALA A 566 -12.03 -9.11 -17.91
CA ALA A 566 -10.58 -9.09 -18.01
C ALA A 566 -10.03 -10.48 -17.64
N VAL A 567 -9.14 -11.01 -18.46
CA VAL A 567 -8.44 -12.28 -18.22
C VAL A 567 -6.94 -12.01 -18.19
N HIS A 568 -6.33 -12.22 -17.03
CA HIS A 568 -4.90 -12.06 -16.85
C HIS A 568 -4.26 -13.42 -16.60
N ARG A 569 -3.35 -13.81 -17.48
CA ARG A 569 -2.52 -15.01 -17.37
C ARG A 569 -1.08 -14.61 -17.22
N GLY A 570 -0.35 -15.28 -16.37
CA GLY A 570 1.04 -14.89 -16.19
C GLY A 570 1.90 -15.96 -15.56
N LEU A 571 3.19 -15.71 -15.65
CA LEU A 571 4.23 -16.44 -14.97
C LEU A 571 4.98 -15.47 -14.05
N GLU A 572 5.12 -15.86 -12.79
CA GLU A 572 5.89 -15.15 -11.79
C GLU A 572 7.01 -16.04 -11.29
N ALA A 573 8.21 -15.47 -11.10
CA ALA A 573 9.30 -16.12 -10.44
C ALA A 573 9.98 -15.17 -9.47
N GLY A 574 10.45 -15.69 -8.34
CA GLY A 574 11.22 -14.94 -7.36
C GLY A 574 12.29 -15.82 -6.73
N ALA A 575 13.45 -15.24 -6.40
CA ALA A 575 14.52 -15.92 -5.72
C ALA A 575 15.24 -14.99 -4.76
N GLN A 576 15.76 -15.56 -3.67
CA GLN A 576 16.63 -14.90 -2.70
C GLN A 576 17.80 -15.83 -2.38
N TRP A 577 19.00 -15.28 -2.38
CA TRP A 577 20.22 -16.01 -2.06
C TRP A 577 21.08 -15.19 -1.10
N ASN A 578 21.40 -15.80 0.04
CA ASN A 578 22.17 -15.21 1.13
C ASN A 578 23.33 -16.16 1.45
N GLN A 579 24.52 -15.84 0.97
CA GLN A 579 25.69 -16.67 1.25
C GLN A 579 26.96 -15.82 1.39
N GLY A 580 27.65 -15.99 2.51
CA GLY A 580 28.86 -15.24 2.81
C GLY A 580 28.58 -13.72 2.84
N PRO A 581 29.35 -12.91 2.09
CA PRO A 581 29.15 -11.45 2.06
C PRO A 581 28.01 -10.99 1.13
N TRP A 582 27.42 -11.91 0.34
CA TRP A 582 26.44 -11.59 -0.70
C TRP A 582 25.02 -11.81 -0.24
N ARG A 583 24.14 -10.87 -0.56
CA ARG A 583 22.69 -11.03 -0.56
C ARG A 583 22.18 -10.64 -1.94
N LEU A 584 21.56 -11.58 -2.63
CA LEU A 584 20.97 -11.36 -3.95
C LEU A 584 19.47 -11.67 -3.85
N GLY A 585 18.65 -10.85 -4.46
CA GLY A 585 17.23 -11.06 -4.53
C GLY A 585 16.67 -10.56 -5.86
N GLY A 586 15.59 -11.18 -6.31
CA GLY A 586 14.93 -10.69 -7.50
C GLY A 586 13.60 -11.37 -7.75
N SER A 587 12.77 -10.71 -8.53
CA SER A 587 11.50 -11.24 -9.02
C SER A 587 11.24 -10.77 -10.44
N ILE A 588 10.54 -11.61 -11.20
CA ILE A 588 10.05 -11.32 -12.54
C ILE A 588 8.58 -11.69 -12.63
N ALA A 589 7.80 -10.89 -13.33
CA ALA A 589 6.43 -11.21 -13.72
C ALA A 589 6.24 -10.95 -15.21
N VAL A 590 5.61 -11.90 -15.89
CA VAL A 590 5.21 -11.77 -17.31
C VAL A 590 3.70 -11.99 -17.37
N ILE A 591 2.96 -11.01 -17.89
CA ILE A 591 1.49 -11.00 -17.84
C ILE A 591 0.92 -10.81 -19.25
N ASP A 592 0.10 -11.76 -19.71
CA ASP A 592 -0.79 -11.63 -20.85
C ASP A 592 -2.20 -11.26 -20.33
N ALA A 593 -2.50 -9.97 -20.32
CA ALA A 593 -3.78 -9.43 -19.88
C ALA A 593 -4.63 -9.07 -21.09
N LYS A 594 -5.88 -9.55 -21.14
CA LYS A 594 -6.80 -9.30 -22.27
C LYS A 594 -8.23 -9.05 -21.81
N ARG A 595 -8.89 -8.08 -22.44
CA ARG A 595 -10.35 -7.90 -22.37
C ARG A 595 -11.01 -8.88 -23.30
N ARG A 596 -12.16 -9.45 -22.91
CA ARG A 596 -12.92 -10.43 -23.70
C ARG A 596 -14.43 -10.28 -23.46
N GLY A 597 -15.22 -10.46 -24.53
CA GLY A 597 -16.68 -10.54 -24.47
C GLY A 597 -17.36 -9.21 -24.13
N SER A 598 -16.73 -8.07 -24.39
CA SER A 598 -17.40 -6.78 -24.39
C SER A 598 -18.36 -6.72 -25.57
N THR A 599 -19.63 -6.38 -25.29
CA THR A 599 -20.71 -6.17 -26.28
C THR A 599 -20.93 -4.67 -26.51
N GLU A 600 -20.68 -3.83 -25.51
CA GLU A 600 -20.78 -2.38 -25.62
C GLU A 600 -19.71 -1.78 -26.54
N ASN A 601 -18.49 -2.33 -26.45
CA ASN A 601 -17.37 -1.92 -27.30
C ASN A 601 -16.55 -3.13 -27.75
N PRO A 602 -16.98 -3.82 -28.84
CA PRO A 602 -16.30 -5.01 -29.36
C PRO A 602 -14.84 -4.78 -29.75
N ALA A 603 -14.41 -3.54 -30.06
CA ALA A 603 -13.03 -3.20 -30.37
C ALA A 603 -12.07 -3.40 -29.19
N LEU A 604 -12.57 -3.44 -27.96
CA LEU A 604 -11.77 -3.74 -26.77
C LEU A 604 -11.42 -5.23 -26.64
N ASN A 605 -12.11 -6.12 -27.36
CA ASN A 605 -11.86 -7.55 -27.28
C ASN A 605 -10.47 -7.90 -27.84
N GLY A 606 -9.66 -8.56 -27.04
CA GLY A 606 -8.28 -8.89 -27.37
C GLY A 606 -7.25 -7.84 -26.94
N GLN A 607 -7.70 -6.62 -26.61
CA GLN A 607 -6.81 -5.56 -26.13
C GLN A 607 -6.40 -5.78 -24.66
N SER A 608 -5.17 -5.36 -24.33
CA SER A 608 -4.72 -5.32 -22.95
C SER A 608 -5.39 -4.16 -22.21
N PRO A 609 -5.76 -4.33 -20.93
CA PRO A 609 -6.15 -3.21 -20.09
C PRO A 609 -5.06 -2.15 -20.02
N THR A 610 -5.45 -0.90 -19.81
CA THR A 610 -4.52 0.23 -19.66
C THR A 610 -3.63 0.05 -18.42
N ASN A 611 -2.44 0.62 -18.47
CA ASN A 611 -1.46 0.64 -17.38
C ASN A 611 -0.97 -0.73 -16.87
N VAL A 612 -1.17 -1.81 -17.61
CA VAL A 612 -0.68 -3.15 -17.27
C VAL A 612 0.60 -3.44 -18.07
N PRO A 613 1.79 -3.43 -17.44
CA PRO A 613 3.03 -3.78 -18.13
C PRO A 613 3.06 -5.28 -18.46
N LYS A 614 3.59 -5.64 -19.62
CA LYS A 614 3.71 -7.04 -20.02
C LYS A 614 4.77 -7.78 -19.23
N GLU A 615 5.89 -7.13 -18.97
CA GLU A 615 7.01 -7.68 -18.19
C GLU A 615 7.39 -6.71 -17.07
N VAL A 616 7.71 -7.24 -15.91
CA VAL A 616 8.24 -6.50 -14.77
C VAL A 616 9.40 -7.27 -14.20
N LEU A 617 10.52 -6.59 -13.90
CA LEU A 617 11.68 -7.16 -13.23
C LEU A 617 12.08 -6.27 -12.05
N ARG A 618 12.34 -6.90 -10.93
CA ARG A 618 12.96 -6.30 -9.74
C ARG A 618 14.18 -7.13 -9.38
N ALA A 619 15.32 -6.51 -9.21
CA ALA A 619 16.54 -7.18 -8.80
C ALA A 619 17.29 -6.35 -7.75
N GLN A 620 17.86 -7.03 -6.77
CA GLN A 620 18.60 -6.44 -5.66
C GLN A 620 19.88 -7.21 -5.45
N ALA A 621 20.99 -6.50 -5.21
CA ALA A 621 22.26 -7.09 -4.85
C ALA A 621 22.87 -6.27 -3.70
N ALA A 622 23.36 -6.94 -2.67
CA ALA A 622 24.11 -6.32 -1.59
C ALA A 622 25.37 -7.13 -1.29
N TYR A 623 26.45 -6.41 -1.02
CA TYR A 623 27.75 -6.97 -0.72
C TYR A 623 28.33 -6.34 0.56
N ARG A 624 28.64 -7.18 1.55
CA ARG A 624 29.38 -6.79 2.76
C ARG A 624 30.87 -6.76 2.47
N VAL A 625 31.48 -5.58 2.58
CA VAL A 625 32.88 -5.37 2.22
C VAL A 625 33.79 -5.94 3.31
N ALA A 626 34.45 -7.07 3.05
CA ALA A 626 35.26 -7.78 4.04
C ALA A 626 36.43 -6.94 4.58
N SER A 627 37.04 -6.08 3.75
CA SER A 627 38.15 -5.19 4.14
C SER A 627 37.73 -4.01 5.00
N VAL A 628 36.42 -3.67 5.06
CA VAL A 628 35.87 -2.58 5.87
C VAL A 628 34.70 -3.12 6.67
N PRO A 629 34.94 -3.63 7.89
CA PRO A 629 33.87 -4.18 8.72
C PRO A 629 32.73 -3.19 8.91
N GLY A 630 31.50 -3.65 8.72
CA GLY A 630 30.29 -2.83 8.82
C GLY A 630 29.89 -2.10 7.54
N LEU A 631 30.71 -2.11 6.48
CA LEU A 631 30.35 -1.50 5.21
C LEU A 631 29.60 -2.49 4.31
N GLU A 632 28.42 -2.08 3.85
CA GLU A 632 27.61 -2.78 2.86
C GLU A 632 27.33 -1.85 1.67
N ILE A 633 27.50 -2.38 0.45
CA ILE A 633 27.18 -1.72 -0.81
C ILE A 633 25.99 -2.47 -1.41
N ALA A 634 24.92 -1.77 -1.73
CA ALA A 634 23.73 -2.38 -2.33
C ALA A 634 23.30 -1.62 -3.59
N GLY A 635 22.72 -2.35 -4.52
CA GLY A 635 22.10 -1.83 -5.73
C GLY A 635 20.73 -2.46 -5.97
N GLN A 636 19.85 -1.71 -6.60
CA GLN A 636 18.53 -2.16 -7.00
C GLN A 636 18.25 -1.77 -8.43
N LEU A 637 17.66 -2.70 -9.19
CA LEU A 637 17.21 -2.49 -10.56
C LEU A 637 15.70 -2.72 -10.63
N SER A 638 14.99 -1.76 -11.22
CA SER A 638 13.57 -1.84 -11.53
C SER A 638 13.38 -1.65 -13.02
N TYR A 639 12.69 -2.61 -13.66
CA TYR A 639 12.30 -2.54 -15.07
C TYR A 639 10.82 -2.81 -15.19
N GLU A 640 10.13 -2.03 -16.02
CA GLU A 640 8.74 -2.29 -16.45
C GLU A 640 8.63 -2.15 -17.96
N GLY A 641 8.01 -3.15 -18.58
CA GLY A 641 7.77 -3.26 -20.00
C GLY A 641 6.73 -2.27 -20.53
N ARG A 642 6.47 -2.35 -21.83
CA ARG A 642 5.45 -1.54 -22.50
C ARG A 642 4.07 -1.83 -21.95
N ARG A 643 3.18 -0.80 -21.98
CA ARG A 643 1.79 -0.90 -21.55
C ARG A 643 0.88 0.00 -22.41
N ASN A 644 -0.40 -0.34 -22.49
CA ASN A 644 -1.39 0.49 -23.18
C ASN A 644 -1.67 1.77 -22.39
N VAL A 645 -1.75 2.90 -23.08
CA VAL A 645 -2.22 4.19 -22.57
C VAL A 645 -3.72 4.31 -22.82
N LEU A 646 -4.18 4.00 -24.03
CA LEU A 646 -5.59 4.01 -24.39
C LEU A 646 -6.19 2.59 -24.34
N PRO A 647 -7.49 2.48 -24.01
CA PRO A 647 -8.17 1.17 -23.92
C PRO A 647 -8.16 0.35 -25.21
N ASP A 648 -8.10 0.99 -26.38
CA ASP A 648 -8.06 0.37 -27.70
C ASP A 648 -6.64 -0.08 -28.11
N GLY A 649 -5.61 0.26 -27.29
CA GLY A 649 -4.22 -0.08 -27.57
C GLY A 649 -3.53 0.75 -28.65
N SER A 650 -4.18 1.80 -29.17
CA SER A 650 -3.64 2.66 -30.24
C SER A 650 -2.39 3.43 -29.80
N ILE A 651 -2.27 3.75 -28.51
CA ILE A 651 -1.09 4.43 -27.93
C ILE A 651 -0.54 3.56 -26.80
N THR A 652 0.80 3.36 -26.84
CA THR A 652 1.52 2.58 -25.82
C THR A 652 2.59 3.41 -25.14
N LEU A 653 2.74 3.23 -23.83
CA LEU A 653 3.84 3.78 -23.04
C LEU A 653 5.10 2.93 -23.24
N PRO A 654 6.26 3.52 -23.54
CA PRO A 654 7.53 2.77 -23.68
C PRO A 654 7.97 2.19 -22.32
N SER A 655 8.79 1.13 -22.39
CA SER A 655 9.43 0.54 -21.21
C SER A 655 10.40 1.50 -20.54
N TRP A 656 10.61 1.30 -19.24
CA TRP A 656 11.60 2.06 -18.48
C TRP A 656 12.45 1.17 -17.57
N THR A 657 13.64 1.67 -17.26
CA THR A 657 14.57 1.04 -16.31
C THR A 657 15.08 2.10 -15.36
N ARG A 658 15.13 1.79 -14.08
CA ARG A 658 15.71 2.61 -13.02
C ARG A 658 16.71 1.76 -12.22
N VAL A 659 17.82 2.39 -11.84
CA VAL A 659 18.85 1.82 -10.97
C VAL A 659 19.02 2.73 -9.77
N ASP A 660 19.03 2.14 -8.58
CA ASP A 660 19.27 2.81 -7.31
C ASP A 660 20.49 2.21 -6.63
N ALA A 661 21.23 2.99 -5.84
CA ALA A 661 22.41 2.54 -5.12
C ALA A 661 22.33 2.98 -3.65
N VAL A 662 22.84 2.13 -2.75
CA VAL A 662 22.86 2.38 -1.31
C VAL A 662 24.20 1.98 -0.75
N LEU A 663 24.80 2.85 0.07
CA LEU A 663 25.93 2.56 0.95
C LEU A 663 25.42 2.57 2.38
N ARG A 664 25.65 1.51 3.13
CA ARG A 664 25.37 1.45 4.56
C ARG A 664 26.66 1.16 5.31
N TYR A 665 26.89 1.91 6.39
CA TYR A 665 28.05 1.73 7.25
C TYR A 665 27.60 1.63 8.71
N ASP A 666 27.71 0.43 9.28
CA ASP A 666 27.43 0.14 10.66
C ASP A 666 28.71 0.24 11.48
N THR A 667 28.71 1.07 12.53
CA THR A 667 29.88 1.33 13.38
C THR A 667 29.46 1.55 14.83
N ARG A 668 30.43 1.56 15.72
CA ARG A 668 30.24 2.00 17.11
C ARG A 668 30.90 3.37 17.31
N LEU A 669 30.10 4.38 17.56
CA LEU A 669 30.57 5.71 17.88
C LEU A 669 30.47 5.93 19.39
N ARG A 670 31.60 6.06 20.06
CA ARG A 670 31.68 6.22 21.54
C ARG A 670 30.89 5.10 22.28
N GLY A 671 30.95 3.88 21.80
CA GLY A 671 30.26 2.72 22.38
C GLY A 671 28.79 2.51 21.95
N VAL A 672 28.22 3.46 21.20
CA VAL A 672 26.84 3.43 20.74
C VAL A 672 26.79 2.90 19.30
N ASN A 673 25.91 1.92 19.03
CA ASN A 673 25.73 1.38 17.69
C ASN A 673 25.10 2.44 16.79
N THR A 674 25.79 2.76 15.70
CA THR A 674 25.40 3.82 14.75
C THR A 674 25.44 3.27 13.33
N SER A 675 24.36 3.45 12.59
CA SER A 675 24.25 3.06 11.18
C SER A 675 24.10 4.31 10.32
N TRP A 676 25.00 4.48 9.35
CA TRP A 676 24.96 5.53 8.35
C TRP A 676 24.44 4.98 7.04
N THR A 677 23.59 5.72 6.34
CA THR A 677 23.06 5.35 5.05
C THR A 677 23.22 6.51 4.07
N LEU A 678 23.85 6.25 2.95
CA LEU A 678 23.86 7.14 1.80
C LEU A 678 23.20 6.42 0.64
N ALA A 679 22.12 6.97 0.10
CA ALA A 679 21.38 6.37 -1.00
C ALA A 679 21.25 7.36 -2.17
N VAL A 680 21.23 6.80 -3.37
CA VAL A 680 21.02 7.52 -4.64
C VAL A 680 19.89 6.83 -5.37
N ASP A 681 18.72 7.45 -5.37
CA ASP A 681 17.59 6.98 -6.17
C ASP A 681 17.71 7.51 -7.60
N ASN A 682 17.38 6.69 -8.60
CA ASN A 682 17.54 6.99 -10.03
C ASN A 682 18.97 7.47 -10.38
N LEU A 683 19.96 6.60 -10.14
CA LEU A 683 21.40 6.87 -10.24
C LEU A 683 21.80 7.58 -11.57
N PHE A 684 21.16 7.19 -12.68
CA PHE A 684 21.45 7.70 -14.03
C PHE A 684 20.60 8.91 -14.42
N ASP A 685 19.77 9.46 -13.49
CA ASP A 685 18.89 10.61 -13.72
C ASP A 685 18.00 10.46 -14.97
N ARG A 686 17.47 9.27 -15.18
CA ARG A 686 16.68 8.95 -16.37
C ARG A 686 15.29 9.56 -16.25
N ARG A 687 14.83 10.25 -17.30
CA ARG A 687 13.46 10.76 -17.41
C ARG A 687 12.60 9.73 -18.15
N TYR A 688 11.44 9.40 -17.57
CA TYR A 688 10.50 8.43 -18.11
C TYR A 688 9.10 8.66 -17.59
N TRP A 689 8.10 8.19 -18.33
CA TRP A 689 6.76 8.04 -17.82
C TRP A 689 6.71 6.74 -17.01
N LYS A 690 6.34 6.84 -15.73
CA LYS A 690 6.32 5.71 -14.80
C LYS A 690 5.05 4.87 -14.99
N GLU A 691 3.92 5.55 -15.17
CA GLU A 691 2.60 4.93 -15.27
C GLU A 691 1.65 5.74 -16.16
N SER A 692 0.59 5.07 -16.66
CA SER A 692 -0.43 5.66 -17.52
C SER A 692 -1.82 5.15 -17.19
N PRO A 693 -2.35 5.41 -15.97
CA PRO A 693 -3.69 4.98 -15.62
C PRO A 693 -4.75 5.69 -16.45
N TYR A 694 -5.81 4.95 -16.82
CA TYR A 694 -7.05 5.48 -17.37
C TYR A 694 -8.10 5.43 -16.27
N GLN A 695 -8.47 6.59 -15.74
CA GLN A 695 -9.37 6.70 -14.60
C GLN A 695 -10.31 7.90 -14.79
N PHE A 696 -11.53 7.80 -14.33
CA PHE A 696 -12.56 8.82 -14.54
C PHE A 696 -12.76 9.17 -16.04
N SER A 697 -12.64 8.16 -16.90
CA SER A 697 -12.68 8.32 -18.37
C SER A 697 -11.62 9.28 -18.92
N HIS A 698 -10.49 9.43 -18.24
CA HIS A 698 -9.39 10.31 -18.61
C HIS A 698 -8.05 9.60 -18.52
N VAL A 699 -7.15 9.91 -19.46
CA VAL A 699 -5.76 9.44 -19.47
C VAL A 699 -4.93 10.28 -18.50
N TYR A 700 -4.16 9.60 -17.64
CA TYR A 700 -3.16 10.27 -16.81
C TYR A 700 -1.77 9.70 -17.09
N LEU A 701 -0.77 10.56 -17.03
CA LEU A 701 0.65 10.22 -17.17
C LEU A 701 1.39 10.76 -15.95
N PHE A 702 2.13 9.89 -15.26
CA PHE A 702 2.95 10.31 -14.12
C PHE A 702 4.43 10.11 -14.42
N PRO A 703 5.26 11.16 -14.27
CA PRO A 703 6.70 11.06 -14.53
C PRO A 703 7.40 10.28 -13.42
N GLY A 704 8.45 9.56 -13.75
CA GLY A 704 9.36 8.98 -12.79
C GLY A 704 10.12 10.05 -12.01
N ALA A 705 10.47 9.75 -10.75
CA ALA A 705 11.27 10.65 -9.92
C ALA A 705 12.69 10.81 -10.52
N PRO A 706 13.26 12.01 -10.58
CA PRO A 706 14.65 12.24 -10.98
C PRO A 706 15.59 11.81 -9.85
N ARG A 707 16.90 11.85 -10.14
CA ARG A 707 17.92 11.50 -9.16
C ARG A 707 17.74 12.27 -7.85
N THR A 708 17.78 11.52 -6.74
CA THR A 708 17.65 12.06 -5.39
C THR A 708 18.70 11.42 -4.49
N LEU A 709 19.48 12.24 -3.78
CA LEU A 709 20.39 11.76 -2.74
C LEU A 709 19.66 11.73 -1.40
N ARG A 710 19.89 10.68 -0.61
CA ARG A 710 19.40 10.54 0.77
C ARG A 710 20.56 10.25 1.70
N LEU A 711 20.64 10.97 2.82
CA LEU A 711 21.61 10.73 3.88
C LEU A 711 20.84 10.46 5.18
N GLY A 712 21.14 9.35 5.83
CA GLY A 712 20.49 8.95 7.06
C GLY A 712 21.50 8.52 8.14
N VAL A 713 21.13 8.72 9.39
CA VAL A 713 21.81 8.16 10.56
C VAL A 713 20.77 7.54 11.49
N SER A 714 21.06 6.33 11.97
CA SER A 714 20.28 5.64 13.00
C SER A 714 21.20 5.29 14.16
N ILE A 715 20.78 5.64 15.37
CA ILE A 715 21.56 5.50 16.60
C ILE A 715 20.74 4.63 17.54
N ALA A 716 21.32 3.50 17.99
CA ALA A 716 20.73 2.62 19.00
C ALA A 716 21.40 2.90 20.35
N LEU A 717 20.65 3.56 21.25
CA LEU A 717 21.07 4.04 22.57
C LEU A 717 20.98 2.95 23.64
#